data_90571735501832834d2803f834ea4268
#
_entry.id   90571735501832834d2803f834ea4268
#
_cell.length_a   1.000
_cell.length_b   1.000
_cell.length_c   1.000
_cell.angle_alpha   90.00
_cell.angle_beta   90.00
_cell.angle_gamma   90.00
#
_symmetry.space_group_name_H-M   'P 1'
#
loop_
_entity.id
_entity.type
_entity.pdbx_description
1 polymer ?
#
loop_
_entity_poly.entity_id
_entity_poly.type
_entity_poly.pdbx_seq_one_letter_code
_entity_poly.pdbx_strand_id
1 'polypeptide(L)'
;MHCTITEHFIRHYPEKLNYSGNSDKDELGNGIIIKIRLKELPKGDRKAIFEIPDALKIETGVYHFPEDFNALDLFRKREYYNVYADESGDSPYIEAEIMLHQEYGEEKVRNMLLGLPLNLYNAAESEVYLLYDGARFAWIANGEIVNINFPFGSLKAENGDIYISDSAEIGICRNIKSLESEEKTETKNESIAFYSARGYNTWGGDIVNFYHDGVYHFLVLLDRHHHGNRFGCGAHSTYHMTTRDFIHWENYGEIYPIQNSWESFGTGTMFFWNGKYYYSHGFHTDRVIPRDKVGSRLLEKNYEREGFFSAVTYDELKENGLYPSGANYMVSDDGIHFVQGKKQIHCSENPSIYKDENGGLVMYAGYGAAGVWKAPDIDGPWKKEDTDMPVFDNSSPVRNSSECPSIFEWNGYKYIIMGFRGYWQSGFNDNDFKDLAVVGDDIYDGLCVPMVANCGGRYILAGWVGGSGWAFITLHRELVQHEGGRLGIRWMPELTPNPDELDKIAEVKKVASGEELKLDGKTSYYLECRVKPQKNGRVGLAVSGSGKPFVFELNTERQKVQTLETDNINSFTEEVKALYEYIPEMPEKRTSCAQIPSENIHTNSHDFAIANVRELKDEYTLKIIFHYEKKSDNLVMDAEIGAGRTFVSNRPDFKVGNIKFLTKNAEITDLKLCKMGE
;
A
#
# COMPACT_ATOMS: atom_id res chain seq x y z
N MET A 1 -4.14 24.84 -8.08
CA MET A 1 -4.05 24.79 -9.55
C MET A 1 -3.64 23.37 -9.89
N HIS A 2 -4.60 22.49 -10.27
CA HIS A 2 -4.25 21.18 -10.80
C HIS A 2 -3.55 21.38 -12.14
N CYS A 3 -2.24 21.49 -12.15
CA CYS A 3 -1.49 21.30 -13.38
C CYS A 3 -1.46 19.78 -13.61
N THR A 4 -2.40 19.32 -14.39
CA THR A 4 -2.46 17.92 -14.78
C THR A 4 -1.28 17.63 -15.71
N ILE A 5 -0.76 16.41 -15.68
CA ILE A 5 0.28 15.96 -16.63
C ILE A 5 -0.16 16.30 -18.06
N THR A 6 -1.44 16.18 -18.37
CA THR A 6 -2.02 16.54 -19.66
C THR A 6 -1.92 18.02 -19.96
N GLU A 7 -2.17 18.91 -19.00
CA GLU A 7 -2.00 20.36 -19.23
C GLU A 7 -0.54 20.73 -19.42
N HIS A 8 0.37 20.10 -18.69
CA HIS A 8 1.81 20.28 -18.88
C HIS A 8 2.23 19.83 -20.29
N PHE A 9 1.80 18.64 -20.72
CA PHE A 9 2.06 18.14 -22.07
C PHE A 9 1.42 19.00 -23.15
N ILE A 10 0.17 19.41 -23.00
CA ILE A 10 -0.53 20.26 -23.94
C ILE A 10 0.15 21.64 -24.03
N ARG A 11 0.63 22.19 -22.92
CA ARG A 11 1.37 23.49 -22.93
C ARG A 11 2.73 23.42 -23.57
N HIS A 12 3.48 22.33 -23.39
CA HIS A 12 4.83 22.19 -23.94
C HIS A 12 4.86 21.59 -25.34
N TYR A 13 3.79 20.90 -25.75
CA TYR A 13 3.64 20.25 -27.05
C TYR A 13 2.30 20.64 -27.70
N PRO A 14 2.04 21.97 -27.91
CA PRO A 14 0.75 22.38 -28.40
C PRO A 14 0.54 22.00 -29.87
N GLU A 15 -0.64 21.45 -30.14
CA GLU A 15 -1.45 21.61 -31.34
C GLU A 15 -1.21 20.82 -32.60
N LYS A 16 -0.12 20.18 -32.87
CA LYS A 16 -0.01 19.36 -34.09
C LYS A 16 0.54 17.99 -33.81
N LEU A 17 -0.24 17.19 -33.15
CA LEU A 17 -0.09 15.76 -33.13
C LEU A 17 -0.58 15.20 -34.49
N ASN A 18 0.05 15.61 -35.59
CA ASN A 18 -0.20 15.06 -36.89
C ASN A 18 0.99 14.21 -37.30
N TYR A 19 0.74 12.93 -37.49
CA TYR A 19 1.74 12.00 -38.02
C TYR A 19 1.89 12.21 -39.53
N SER A 20 3.11 12.52 -39.98
CA SER A 20 3.49 12.42 -41.39
C SER A 20 4.68 11.48 -41.50
N GLY A 21 4.40 10.26 -41.87
CA GLY A 21 5.29 9.16 -42.27
C GLY A 21 6.78 9.21 -41.99
N ASN A 22 7.35 8.08 -41.73
CA ASN A 22 8.72 7.70 -41.41
C ASN A 22 9.18 7.91 -39.97
N SER A 23 9.09 6.80 -39.21
CA SER A 23 9.68 6.69 -37.90
C SER A 23 11.18 6.44 -38.02
N ASP A 24 12.02 7.41 -37.68
CA ASP A 24 13.41 7.08 -37.34
C ASP A 24 13.42 6.30 -36.02
N LYS A 25 14.10 5.14 -36.01
CA LYS A 25 14.21 4.23 -34.86
C LYS A 25 14.75 4.91 -33.61
N ASP A 26 15.55 5.95 -33.76
CA ASP A 26 16.16 6.71 -32.66
C ASP A 26 15.17 7.60 -31.92
N GLU A 27 13.99 7.90 -32.50
CA GLU A 27 13.01 8.81 -31.90
C GLU A 27 12.16 8.16 -30.80
N LEU A 28 11.93 6.85 -30.80
CA LEU A 28 11.20 6.17 -29.74
C LEU A 28 11.94 6.17 -28.39
N GLY A 29 13.27 6.17 -28.42
CA GLY A 29 14.10 6.26 -27.20
C GLY A 29 13.93 7.60 -26.45
N ASN A 30 13.43 8.64 -27.13
CA ASN A 30 13.19 9.95 -26.55
C ASN A 30 11.73 10.16 -26.08
N GLY A 31 10.92 9.12 -26.13
CA GLY A 31 9.53 9.12 -25.70
C GLY A 31 8.52 9.44 -26.79
N ILE A 32 7.26 9.09 -26.53
CA ILE A 32 6.11 9.28 -27.41
C ILE A 32 4.85 9.55 -26.59
N ILE A 33 3.98 10.44 -27.07
CA ILE A 33 2.61 10.58 -26.61
C ILE A 33 1.68 10.23 -27.75
N ILE A 34 0.71 9.37 -27.47
CA ILE A 34 -0.36 9.01 -28.41
C ILE A 34 -1.68 9.48 -27.81
N LYS A 35 -2.25 10.48 -28.44
CA LYS A 35 -3.59 10.98 -28.14
C LYS A 35 -4.62 10.12 -28.85
N ILE A 36 -5.66 9.71 -28.15
CA ILE A 36 -6.70 8.84 -28.66
C ILE A 36 -8.07 9.37 -28.28
N ARG A 37 -8.94 9.45 -29.28
CA ARG A 37 -10.37 9.65 -29.12
C ARG A 37 -11.11 8.64 -29.96
N LEU A 38 -11.91 7.79 -29.34
CA LEU A 38 -12.74 6.83 -30.05
C LEU A 38 -13.96 7.52 -30.67
N LYS A 39 -14.40 7.08 -31.84
CA LYS A 39 -15.67 7.56 -32.44
C LYS A 39 -16.88 7.01 -31.70
N GLU A 40 -16.78 5.79 -31.18
CA GLU A 40 -17.77 5.14 -30.31
C GLU A 40 -17.06 4.12 -29.40
N LEU A 41 -17.70 3.75 -28.30
CA LEU A 41 -17.21 2.67 -27.44
C LEU A 41 -17.26 1.32 -28.18
N PRO A 42 -16.30 0.42 -27.96
CA PRO A 42 -16.29 -0.91 -28.55
C PRO A 42 -17.51 -1.72 -28.05
N LYS A 43 -18.11 -2.52 -28.93
CA LYS A 43 -19.30 -3.35 -28.66
C LYS A 43 -19.06 -4.84 -28.91
N GLY A 44 -17.85 -5.24 -29.18
CA GLY A 44 -17.55 -6.61 -29.57
C GLY A 44 -16.07 -6.94 -29.58
N ASP A 45 -15.68 -7.81 -30.48
CA ASP A 45 -14.36 -8.39 -30.55
C ASP A 45 -13.21 -7.36 -30.61
N ARG A 46 -12.07 -7.79 -30.16
CA ARG A 46 -10.81 -7.06 -30.12
C ARG A 46 -10.40 -6.56 -31.52
N LYS A 47 -10.12 -5.27 -31.65
CA LYS A 47 -9.70 -4.62 -32.89
C LYS A 47 -8.55 -3.67 -32.65
N ALA A 48 -7.52 -3.74 -33.51
CA ALA A 48 -6.43 -2.78 -33.51
C ALA A 48 -6.95 -1.39 -33.96
N ILE A 49 -6.52 -0.37 -33.23
CA ILE A 49 -6.76 1.05 -33.57
C ILE A 49 -5.48 1.78 -33.94
N PHE A 50 -4.35 1.30 -33.46
CA PHE A 50 -3.03 1.84 -33.72
C PHE A 50 -1.96 0.75 -33.61
N GLU A 51 -0.94 0.78 -34.48
CA GLU A 51 0.17 -0.16 -34.40
C GLU A 51 1.46 0.45 -34.96
N ILE A 52 2.52 0.33 -34.18
CA ILE A 52 3.91 0.46 -34.63
C ILE A 52 4.46 -0.96 -34.70
N PRO A 53 4.83 -1.49 -35.89
CA PRO A 53 5.26 -2.86 -36.04
C PRO A 53 6.39 -3.22 -35.05
N ASP A 54 6.31 -4.40 -34.45
CA ASP A 54 7.26 -4.98 -33.52
C ASP A 54 7.60 -4.12 -32.27
N ALA A 55 6.81 -3.08 -31.98
CA ALA A 55 7.01 -2.22 -30.82
C ALA A 55 5.75 -1.99 -29.96
N LEU A 56 4.68 -1.53 -30.58
CA LEU A 56 3.48 -1.11 -29.85
C LEU A 56 2.23 -1.36 -30.67
N LYS A 57 1.23 -2.00 -30.07
CA LYS A 57 -0.10 -2.17 -30.64
C LYS A 57 -1.15 -1.69 -29.65
N ILE A 58 -2.09 -0.90 -30.09
CA ILE A 58 -3.23 -0.45 -29.28
C ILE A 58 -4.50 -1.05 -29.86
N GLU A 59 -5.26 -1.72 -29.03
CA GLU A 59 -6.48 -2.41 -29.40
C GLU A 59 -7.65 -1.98 -28.51
N THR A 60 -8.86 -2.11 -29.02
CA THR A 60 -10.11 -1.94 -28.26
C THR A 60 -10.96 -3.18 -28.36
N GLY A 61 -11.79 -3.44 -27.36
CA GLY A 61 -12.69 -4.58 -27.34
C GLY A 61 -13.56 -4.59 -26.09
N VAL A 62 -14.29 -5.68 -25.93
CA VAL A 62 -15.10 -5.92 -24.73
C VAL A 62 -14.68 -7.25 -24.13
N TYR A 63 -14.39 -7.26 -22.82
CA TYR A 63 -14.26 -8.49 -22.05
C TYR A 63 -15.62 -8.88 -21.51
N HIS A 64 -15.98 -10.16 -21.68
CA HIS A 64 -17.15 -10.77 -21.11
C HIS A 64 -16.72 -11.69 -19.96
N PHE A 65 -17.26 -11.48 -18.77
CA PHE A 65 -16.96 -12.33 -17.64
C PHE A 65 -17.96 -13.48 -17.55
N PRO A 66 -17.49 -14.72 -17.33
CA PRO A 66 -18.35 -15.84 -17.00
C PRO A 66 -19.06 -15.61 -15.68
N GLU A 67 -20.32 -16.01 -15.56
CA GLU A 67 -21.14 -15.89 -14.34
C GLU A 67 -20.57 -16.65 -13.12
N ASP A 68 -19.70 -17.64 -13.36
CA ASP A 68 -19.09 -18.51 -12.33
C ASP A 68 -17.72 -18.00 -11.80
N PHE A 69 -17.36 -16.78 -12.13
CA PHE A 69 -16.12 -16.16 -11.65
C PHE A 69 -16.20 -15.87 -10.15
N ASN A 70 -15.30 -16.48 -9.36
CA ASN A 70 -15.20 -16.07 -7.96
C ASN A 70 -14.54 -14.68 -7.80
N ALA A 71 -14.88 -13.97 -6.73
CA ALA A 71 -14.44 -12.61 -6.48
C ALA A 71 -12.90 -12.44 -6.49
N LEU A 72 -12.16 -13.42 -6.00
CA LEU A 72 -10.70 -13.39 -5.96
C LEU A 72 -10.08 -13.54 -7.35
N ASP A 73 -10.64 -14.43 -8.19
CA ASP A 73 -10.18 -14.60 -9.57
C ASP A 73 -10.53 -13.38 -10.42
N LEU A 74 -11.70 -12.77 -10.16
CA LEU A 74 -12.12 -11.53 -10.80
C LEU A 74 -11.17 -10.39 -10.42
N PHE A 75 -10.82 -10.25 -9.14
CA PHE A 75 -9.87 -9.27 -8.65
C PHE A 75 -8.51 -9.45 -9.31
N ARG A 76 -7.94 -10.65 -9.29
CA ARG A 76 -6.66 -10.96 -9.95
C ARG A 76 -6.70 -10.69 -11.45
N LYS A 77 -7.81 -10.97 -12.14
CA LYS A 77 -7.95 -10.69 -13.57
C LYS A 77 -8.21 -9.23 -13.87
N ARG A 78 -8.94 -8.51 -13.03
CA ARG A 78 -9.06 -7.04 -13.13
C ARG A 78 -7.69 -6.39 -13.11
N GLU A 79 -6.78 -6.87 -12.26
CA GLU A 79 -5.43 -6.34 -12.18
C GLU A 79 -4.57 -6.74 -13.36
N TYR A 80 -4.54 -8.02 -13.69
CA TYR A 80 -3.74 -8.54 -14.80
C TYR A 80 -4.20 -8.01 -16.16
N TYR A 81 -5.51 -7.87 -16.34
CA TYR A 81 -6.11 -7.52 -17.63
C TYR A 81 -6.74 -6.14 -17.64
N ASN A 82 -6.67 -5.39 -16.54
CA ASN A 82 -7.26 -4.06 -16.41
C ASN A 82 -8.76 -4.03 -16.74
N VAL A 83 -9.49 -5.01 -16.26
CA VAL A 83 -10.86 -5.24 -16.64
C VAL A 83 -11.82 -4.77 -15.56
N TYR A 84 -12.74 -3.90 -15.94
CA TYR A 84 -13.84 -3.43 -15.12
C TYR A 84 -15.16 -3.77 -15.82
N ALA A 85 -15.91 -4.69 -15.27
CA ALA A 85 -17.23 -5.05 -15.77
C ALA A 85 -18.28 -4.00 -15.37
N ASP A 86 -19.20 -3.71 -16.26
CA ASP A 86 -20.44 -2.99 -15.95
C ASP A 86 -21.49 -3.92 -15.31
N GLU A 87 -22.72 -3.40 -15.10
CA GLU A 87 -23.81 -4.18 -14.51
C GLU A 87 -24.25 -5.39 -15.39
N SER A 88 -23.91 -5.39 -16.69
CA SER A 88 -24.16 -6.52 -17.59
C SER A 88 -23.08 -7.59 -17.58
N GLY A 89 -21.99 -7.35 -16.89
CA GLY A 89 -20.79 -8.19 -16.92
C GLY A 89 -19.83 -7.85 -18.07
N ASP A 90 -20.12 -6.81 -18.85
CA ASP A 90 -19.28 -6.37 -19.95
C ASP A 90 -18.28 -5.31 -19.50
N SER A 91 -17.05 -5.43 -19.97
CA SER A 91 -16.00 -4.45 -19.71
C SER A 91 -15.37 -3.98 -21.01
N PRO A 92 -15.83 -2.86 -21.57
CA PRO A 92 -15.17 -2.25 -22.70
C PRO A 92 -13.80 -1.70 -22.27
N TYR A 93 -12.80 -1.89 -23.11
CA TYR A 93 -11.42 -1.50 -22.81
C TYR A 93 -10.69 -0.96 -24.03
N ILE A 94 -9.61 -0.23 -23.73
CA ILE A 94 -8.52 0.05 -24.65
C ILE A 94 -7.24 -0.49 -24.02
N GLU A 95 -6.40 -1.17 -24.78
CA GLU A 95 -5.20 -1.83 -24.26
C GLU A 95 -4.02 -1.61 -25.20
N ALA A 96 -2.89 -1.23 -24.62
CA ALA A 96 -1.62 -1.19 -25.28
C ALA A 96 -0.84 -2.50 -25.03
N GLU A 97 -0.49 -3.19 -26.07
CA GLU A 97 0.46 -4.30 -26.08
C GLU A 97 1.82 -3.76 -26.51
N ILE A 98 2.80 -3.86 -25.61
CA ILE A 98 4.12 -3.29 -25.78
C ILE A 98 5.13 -4.43 -25.87
N MET A 99 5.86 -4.50 -26.97
CA MET A 99 6.89 -5.51 -27.20
C MET A 99 8.24 -5.02 -26.70
N LEU A 100 8.79 -5.70 -25.69
CA LEU A 100 10.01 -5.32 -25.01
C LEU A 100 11.13 -6.32 -25.32
N HIS A 101 12.26 -5.82 -25.76
CA HIS A 101 13.49 -6.60 -25.92
C HIS A 101 14.29 -6.53 -24.63
N GLN A 102 14.46 -7.68 -23.99
CA GLN A 102 15.21 -7.78 -22.74
C GLN A 102 16.70 -7.50 -22.99
N GLU A 103 17.27 -6.56 -22.24
CA GLU A 103 18.67 -6.15 -22.37
C GLU A 103 19.64 -6.98 -21.53
N TYR A 104 19.11 -7.77 -20.57
CA TYR A 104 19.89 -8.52 -19.58
C TYR A 104 19.61 -10.02 -19.68
N GLY A 105 20.68 -10.82 -19.76
CA GLY A 105 20.58 -12.26 -19.90
C GLY A 105 20.37 -12.72 -21.34
N GLU A 106 19.60 -13.80 -21.54
CA GLU A 106 19.23 -14.25 -22.89
C GLU A 106 18.26 -13.23 -23.52
N GLU A 107 18.52 -12.86 -24.77
CA GLU A 107 17.63 -11.98 -25.52
C GLU A 107 16.24 -12.61 -25.64
N LYS A 108 15.25 -12.01 -25.02
CA LYS A 108 13.85 -12.44 -25.08
C LYS A 108 12.95 -11.24 -25.38
N VAL A 109 12.03 -11.45 -26.31
CA VAL A 109 10.93 -10.51 -26.52
C VAL A 109 9.83 -10.85 -25.54
N ARG A 110 9.32 -9.86 -24.84
CA ARG A 110 8.20 -9.98 -23.89
C ARG A 110 7.13 -8.95 -24.22
N ASN A 111 5.90 -9.40 -24.13
CA ASN A 111 4.76 -8.49 -24.28
C ASN A 111 4.31 -8.00 -22.92
N MET A 112 4.23 -6.69 -22.78
CA MET A 112 3.64 -6.03 -21.63
C MET A 112 2.28 -5.46 -22.05
N LEU A 113 1.25 -5.75 -21.26
CA LEU A 113 -0.09 -5.24 -21.49
C LEU A 113 -0.37 -4.07 -20.53
N LEU A 114 -0.93 -3.00 -21.08
CA LEU A 114 -1.34 -1.84 -20.29
C LEU A 114 -2.73 -1.39 -20.77
N GLY A 115 -3.74 -1.66 -19.96
CA GLY A 115 -5.13 -1.39 -20.30
C GLY A 115 -5.70 -0.14 -19.65
N LEU A 116 -6.82 0.31 -20.19
CA LEU A 116 -7.65 1.39 -19.67
C LEU A 116 -9.13 0.96 -19.77
N PRO A 117 -9.83 0.80 -18.64
CA PRO A 117 -11.24 0.43 -18.64
C PRO A 117 -12.10 1.62 -19.09
N LEU A 118 -12.86 1.44 -20.14
CA LEU A 118 -13.66 2.50 -20.74
C LEU A 118 -14.96 2.78 -20.00
N ASN A 119 -15.37 1.90 -19.08
CA ASN A 119 -16.46 2.17 -18.14
C ASN A 119 -16.11 3.27 -17.14
N LEU A 120 -14.82 3.42 -16.81
CA LEU A 120 -14.32 4.45 -15.91
C LEU A 120 -13.83 5.69 -16.68
N TYR A 121 -13.25 5.48 -17.86
CA TYR A 121 -12.59 6.53 -18.66
C TYR A 121 -13.09 6.48 -20.10
N ASN A 122 -14.19 7.14 -20.35
CA ASN A 122 -14.88 7.06 -21.64
C ASN A 122 -14.12 7.81 -22.75
N ALA A 123 -13.29 7.09 -23.49
CA ALA A 123 -12.50 7.63 -24.58
C ALA A 123 -13.32 8.09 -25.82
N ALA A 124 -14.63 7.84 -25.86
CA ALA A 124 -15.52 8.40 -26.88
C ALA A 124 -16.03 9.81 -26.49
N GLU A 125 -16.09 10.13 -25.21
CA GLU A 125 -16.51 11.43 -24.70
C GLU A 125 -15.34 12.37 -24.45
N SER A 126 -14.20 11.84 -23.99
CA SER A 126 -13.00 12.60 -23.68
C SER A 126 -11.76 11.99 -24.32
N GLU A 127 -10.71 12.78 -24.45
CA GLU A 127 -9.43 12.31 -24.96
C GLU A 127 -8.68 11.53 -23.87
N VAL A 128 -8.04 10.43 -24.26
CA VAL A 128 -7.09 9.68 -23.43
C VAL A 128 -5.73 9.67 -24.11
N TYR A 129 -4.68 9.52 -23.32
CA TYR A 129 -3.32 9.59 -23.83
C TYR A 129 -2.52 8.39 -23.35
N LEU A 130 -1.78 7.77 -24.24
CA LEU A 130 -0.74 6.83 -23.92
C LEU A 130 0.60 7.56 -24.00
N LEU A 131 1.31 7.61 -22.88
CA LEU A 131 2.63 8.20 -22.76
C LEU A 131 3.70 7.11 -22.67
N TYR A 132 4.81 7.31 -23.36
CA TYR A 132 6.09 6.67 -23.08
C TYR A 132 7.17 7.75 -22.98
N ASP A 133 7.88 7.85 -21.87
CA ASP A 133 8.89 8.88 -21.58
C ASP A 133 10.34 8.35 -21.57
N GLY A 134 10.54 7.16 -22.11
CA GLY A 134 11.83 6.48 -22.10
C GLY A 134 12.01 5.53 -20.91
N ALA A 135 11.26 5.71 -19.82
CA ALA A 135 11.33 4.87 -18.62
C ALA A 135 10.01 4.17 -18.30
N ARG A 136 8.88 4.76 -18.63
CA ARG A 136 7.55 4.29 -18.26
C ARG A 136 6.53 4.44 -19.38
N PHE A 137 5.54 3.54 -19.39
CA PHE A 137 4.29 3.71 -20.11
C PHE A 137 3.18 4.11 -19.14
N ALA A 138 2.35 5.07 -19.53
CA ALA A 138 1.24 5.52 -18.70
C ALA A 138 0.01 5.84 -19.53
N TRP A 139 -1.18 5.41 -19.07
CA TRP A 139 -2.45 5.96 -19.51
C TRP A 139 -2.75 7.21 -18.72
N ILE A 140 -3.12 8.26 -19.43
CA ILE A 140 -3.57 9.53 -18.87
C ILE A 140 -5.02 9.74 -19.32
N ALA A 141 -5.90 9.95 -18.36
CA ALA A 141 -7.31 10.26 -18.60
C ALA A 141 -7.78 11.30 -17.60
N ASN A 142 -8.65 12.21 -18.02
CA ASN A 142 -9.16 13.32 -17.21
C ASN A 142 -8.05 14.16 -16.56
N GLY A 143 -6.87 14.22 -17.20
CA GLY A 143 -5.74 14.96 -16.72
C GLY A 143 -4.89 14.28 -15.64
N GLU A 144 -5.11 13.00 -15.36
CA GLU A 144 -4.38 12.25 -14.34
C GLU A 144 -3.75 10.99 -14.94
N ILE A 145 -2.61 10.55 -14.39
CA ILE A 145 -2.10 9.20 -14.66
C ILE A 145 -3.02 8.21 -13.97
N VAL A 146 -3.68 7.38 -14.75
CA VAL A 146 -4.66 6.41 -14.26
C VAL A 146 -4.18 4.98 -14.33
N ASN A 147 -3.19 4.70 -15.15
CA ASN A 147 -2.49 3.42 -15.20
C ASN A 147 -1.06 3.64 -15.67
N ILE A 148 -0.10 2.92 -15.09
CA ILE A 148 1.31 3.08 -15.40
C ILE A 148 2.04 1.75 -15.29
N ASN A 149 3.02 1.53 -16.15
CA ASN A 149 3.95 0.43 -16.05
C ASN A 149 5.36 0.89 -16.45
N PHE A 150 6.37 0.29 -15.83
CA PHE A 150 7.76 0.56 -16.10
C PHE A 150 8.30 -0.60 -16.95
N PRO A 151 8.53 -0.39 -18.26
CA PRO A 151 9.05 -1.44 -19.11
C PRO A 151 10.45 -1.84 -18.66
N PHE A 152 10.68 -3.14 -18.66
CA PHE A 152 12.00 -3.70 -18.45
C PHE A 152 12.51 -4.29 -19.76
N GLY A 153 13.28 -3.48 -20.47
CA GLY A 153 13.76 -3.78 -21.81
C GLY A 153 13.66 -2.55 -22.73
N SER A 154 14.16 -2.66 -23.93
CA SER A 154 14.11 -1.61 -24.92
C SER A 154 12.95 -1.81 -25.90
N LEU A 155 12.36 -0.71 -26.37
CA LEU A 155 11.52 -0.72 -27.57
C LEU A 155 12.39 -0.73 -28.81
N LYS A 156 12.14 -1.68 -29.70
CA LYS A 156 12.77 -1.74 -31.03
C LYS A 156 11.64 -1.77 -32.07
N ALA A 157 11.47 -0.69 -32.78
CA ALA A 157 10.56 -0.67 -33.92
C ALA A 157 11.29 -1.12 -35.18
N GLU A 158 10.70 -2.04 -35.93
CA GLU A 158 11.18 -2.34 -37.28
C GLU A 158 10.69 -1.27 -38.27
N ASN A 159 11.33 -1.19 -39.43
CA ASN A 159 10.87 -0.32 -40.52
C ASN A 159 9.56 -0.86 -41.06
N GLY A 160 8.49 -0.11 -40.87
CA GLY A 160 7.16 -0.46 -41.33
C GLY A 160 6.23 0.75 -41.25
N ASP A 161 5.15 0.70 -42.00
CA ASP A 161 4.13 1.72 -41.93
C ASP A 161 3.35 1.62 -40.63
N ILE A 162 3.10 2.76 -39.99
CA ILE A 162 2.23 2.81 -38.81
C ILE A 162 0.78 2.61 -39.27
N TYR A 163 0.11 1.70 -38.59
CA TYR A 163 -1.31 1.47 -38.81
C TYR A 163 -2.16 2.40 -37.94
N ILE A 164 -3.15 3.03 -38.52
CA ILE A 164 -4.17 3.83 -37.82
C ILE A 164 -5.54 3.44 -38.37
N SER A 165 -6.45 3.06 -37.48
CA SER A 165 -7.83 2.70 -37.83
C SER A 165 -8.71 3.94 -37.97
N ASP A 166 -9.70 3.85 -38.88
CA ASP A 166 -10.74 4.86 -39.00
C ASP A 166 -11.71 4.93 -37.80
N SER A 167 -11.62 3.99 -36.85
CA SER A 167 -12.51 3.97 -35.67
C SER A 167 -12.08 4.93 -34.54
N ALA A 168 -10.89 5.53 -34.67
CA ALA A 168 -10.36 6.46 -33.69
C ALA A 168 -9.73 7.69 -34.36
N GLU A 169 -9.71 8.79 -33.65
CA GLU A 169 -8.88 9.96 -33.95
C GLU A 169 -7.58 9.80 -33.19
N ILE A 170 -6.46 9.71 -33.90
CA ILE A 170 -5.14 9.49 -33.33
C ILE A 170 -4.23 10.69 -33.59
N GLY A 171 -3.62 11.21 -32.54
CA GLY A 171 -2.56 12.20 -32.64
C GLY A 171 -1.27 11.67 -32.01
N ILE A 172 -0.12 12.00 -32.56
CA ILE A 172 1.18 11.49 -32.09
C ILE A 172 2.15 12.64 -31.90
N CYS A 173 2.81 12.68 -30.74
CA CYS A 173 3.96 13.54 -30.45
C CYS A 173 5.16 12.70 -30.09
N ARG A 174 6.33 13.05 -30.59
CA ARG A 174 7.59 12.33 -30.39
C ARG A 174 8.62 13.21 -29.73
N ASN A 175 9.75 12.62 -29.32
CA ASN A 175 10.87 13.33 -28.70
C ASN A 175 10.47 14.10 -27.43
N ILE A 176 9.75 13.43 -26.56
CA ILE A 176 9.36 13.96 -25.26
C ILE A 176 10.55 13.82 -24.33
N LYS A 177 11.06 14.94 -23.83
CA LYS A 177 11.98 14.90 -22.69
C LYS A 177 11.25 14.37 -21.46
N SER A 178 11.94 13.60 -20.62
CA SER A 178 11.36 13.10 -19.37
C SER A 178 10.61 14.20 -18.64
N LEU A 179 9.45 13.83 -18.10
CA LEU A 179 8.69 14.75 -17.23
C LEU A 179 9.57 15.16 -16.06
N GLU A 180 9.87 16.44 -15.97
CA GLU A 180 10.39 17.00 -14.73
C GLU A 180 9.29 16.88 -13.67
N SER A 181 9.65 16.57 -12.43
CA SER A 181 8.71 16.46 -11.32
C SER A 181 7.81 17.68 -11.24
N GLU A 182 6.51 17.44 -11.20
CA GLU A 182 5.53 18.51 -11.23
C GLU A 182 5.57 19.38 -9.96
N GLU A 183 5.18 20.64 -10.16
CA GLU A 183 4.92 21.56 -9.07
C GLU A 183 3.86 20.99 -8.11
N LYS A 184 4.05 21.31 -6.83
CA LYS A 184 3.18 21.07 -5.70
C LYS A 184 1.70 21.23 -6.06
N THR A 185 0.94 20.16 -5.97
CA THR A 185 -0.52 20.22 -6.03
C THR A 185 -1.09 20.29 -4.62
N GLU A 186 -1.73 21.40 -4.26
CA GLU A 186 -2.52 21.46 -3.03
C GLU A 186 -3.80 20.65 -3.22
N THR A 187 -3.93 19.55 -2.46
CA THR A 187 -5.23 18.89 -2.36
C THR A 187 -6.08 19.66 -1.36
N LYS A 188 -7.22 20.15 -1.81
CA LYS A 188 -8.17 20.83 -0.94
C LYS A 188 -8.73 19.85 0.08
N ASN A 189 -8.49 20.12 1.38
CA ASN A 189 -9.27 19.70 2.54
C ASN A 189 -9.88 18.29 2.50
N GLU A 190 -9.12 17.29 2.11
CA GLU A 190 -9.57 15.90 2.19
C GLU A 190 -9.01 15.28 3.47
N SER A 191 -9.89 14.91 4.38
CA SER A 191 -9.54 14.05 5.51
C SER A 191 -9.10 12.69 4.95
N ILE A 192 -7.90 12.23 5.34
CA ILE A 192 -7.39 10.91 4.91
C ILE A 192 -7.69 9.88 6.00
N ALA A 193 -8.96 9.56 6.21
CA ALA A 193 -9.34 8.44 7.07
C ALA A 193 -9.01 7.11 6.40
N PHE A 194 -9.30 7.00 5.10
CA PHE A 194 -9.02 5.84 4.25
C PHE A 194 -8.33 6.34 2.99
N TYR A 195 -7.01 6.26 2.95
CA TYR A 195 -6.29 6.70 1.77
C TYR A 195 -6.23 5.60 0.72
N SER A 196 -6.86 5.87 -0.41
CA SER A 196 -6.75 5.09 -1.64
C SER A 196 -6.02 5.91 -2.69
N ALA A 197 -4.93 5.39 -3.21
CA ALA A 197 -4.14 6.07 -4.22
C ALA A 197 -4.96 6.32 -5.49
N ARG A 198 -4.69 7.40 -6.22
CA ARG A 198 -5.38 7.70 -7.48
C ARG A 198 -5.03 6.71 -8.57
N GLY A 199 -5.97 6.50 -9.50
CA GLY A 199 -5.86 5.49 -10.54
C GLY A 199 -6.52 4.18 -10.15
N TYR A 200 -7.18 3.53 -11.09
CA TYR A 200 -8.05 2.38 -10.82
C TYR A 200 -7.30 1.12 -10.32
N ASN A 201 -6.03 0.98 -10.61
CA ASN A 201 -5.19 -0.16 -10.21
C ASN A 201 -3.95 0.26 -9.40
N THR A 202 -3.98 1.43 -8.80
CA THR A 202 -2.90 1.94 -7.96
C THR A 202 -3.29 1.84 -6.50
N TRP A 203 -2.44 1.26 -5.67
CA TRP A 203 -2.68 1.00 -4.26
C TRP A 203 -1.56 1.55 -3.40
N GLY A 204 -1.86 1.87 -2.15
CA GLY A 204 -0.89 2.27 -1.17
C GLY A 204 -0.34 1.07 -0.43
N GLY A 205 0.98 0.92 -0.46
CA GLY A 205 1.71 -0.14 0.24
C GLY A 205 2.48 0.36 1.45
N ASP A 206 3.71 -0.09 1.59
CA ASP A 206 4.55 0.21 2.73
C ASP A 206 4.72 1.70 2.94
N ILE A 207 4.71 2.09 4.20
CA ILE A 207 4.65 3.48 4.62
C ILE A 207 5.97 3.89 5.24
N VAL A 208 6.34 5.14 5.02
CA VAL A 208 7.33 5.85 5.81
C VAL A 208 6.65 7.08 6.38
N ASN A 209 6.56 7.17 7.70
CA ASN A 209 6.02 8.34 8.38
C ASN A 209 7.09 8.98 9.27
N PHE A 210 7.07 10.30 9.31
CA PHE A 210 8.04 11.08 10.04
C PHE A 210 7.41 12.40 10.52
N TYR A 211 7.84 12.88 11.67
CA TYR A 211 7.41 14.17 12.17
C TYR A 211 8.60 15.02 12.56
N HIS A 212 8.63 16.23 12.03
CA HIS A 212 9.64 17.21 12.36
C HIS A 212 9.07 18.62 12.25
N ASP A 213 9.41 19.48 13.19
CA ASP A 213 9.07 20.91 13.21
C ASP A 213 7.57 21.22 12.92
N GLY A 214 6.69 20.46 13.54
CA GLY A 214 5.24 20.65 13.42
C GLY A 214 4.66 20.10 12.12
N VAL A 215 5.42 19.40 11.31
CA VAL A 215 4.96 18.78 10.06
C VAL A 215 5.03 17.26 10.18
N TYR A 216 3.93 16.60 9.90
CA TYR A 216 3.89 15.16 9.70
C TYR A 216 4.06 14.85 8.22
N HIS A 217 5.06 14.06 7.89
CA HIS A 217 5.35 13.55 6.56
C HIS A 217 4.81 12.14 6.44
N PHE A 218 4.06 11.89 5.39
CA PHE A 218 3.50 10.59 5.05
C PHE A 218 3.97 10.21 3.64
N LEU A 219 4.85 9.24 3.58
CA LEU A 219 5.34 8.68 2.34
C LEU A 219 4.74 7.29 2.19
N VAL A 220 4.23 6.99 1.02
CA VAL A 220 3.61 5.70 0.71
C VAL A 220 4.18 5.14 -0.58
N LEU A 221 4.57 3.88 -0.55
CA LEU A 221 4.90 3.16 -1.77
C LEU A 221 3.61 2.94 -2.57
N LEU A 222 3.58 3.46 -3.77
CA LEU A 222 2.51 3.19 -4.71
C LEU A 222 2.84 1.92 -5.48
N ASP A 223 1.97 0.95 -5.35
CA ASP A 223 1.96 -0.25 -6.18
C ASP A 223 0.88 -0.15 -7.24
N ARG A 224 1.23 -0.57 -8.42
CA ARG A 224 0.32 -0.68 -9.55
C ARG A 224 0.33 -2.11 -10.04
N HIS A 225 -0.84 -2.68 -10.30
CA HIS A 225 -0.99 -4.07 -10.70
C HIS A 225 -0.55 -5.11 -9.63
N HIS A 226 -0.56 -4.75 -8.33
CA HIS A 226 -0.27 -5.64 -7.21
C HIS A 226 0.95 -6.53 -7.41
N HIS A 227 2.11 -5.93 -7.69
CA HIS A 227 3.35 -6.65 -8.00
C HIS A 227 3.34 -7.45 -9.31
N GLY A 228 2.27 -7.44 -10.07
CA GLY A 228 2.12 -8.30 -11.25
C GLY A 228 2.67 -7.74 -12.54
N ASN A 229 3.04 -6.49 -12.57
CA ASN A 229 3.20 -5.76 -13.83
C ASN A 229 4.62 -5.72 -14.38
N ARG A 230 5.62 -6.15 -13.66
CA ARG A 230 7.01 -6.01 -14.06
C ARG A 230 7.73 -7.35 -14.03
N PHE A 231 7.26 -8.29 -14.86
CA PHE A 231 7.81 -9.66 -14.93
C PHE A 231 7.89 -10.33 -13.54
N GLY A 232 6.90 -10.08 -12.68
CA GLY A 232 6.79 -10.62 -11.34
C GLY A 232 7.30 -9.69 -10.22
N CYS A 233 7.65 -8.45 -10.55
CA CYS A 233 7.98 -7.42 -9.57
C CYS A 233 7.21 -6.15 -9.87
N GLY A 234 6.48 -5.61 -8.90
CA GLY A 234 5.80 -4.34 -9.00
C GLY A 234 6.76 -3.18 -9.25
N ALA A 235 6.30 -2.19 -9.98
CA ALA A 235 7.01 -0.93 -10.12
C ALA A 235 6.57 0.00 -8.99
N HIS A 236 7.33 0.05 -7.93
CA HIS A 236 7.05 0.93 -6.82
C HIS A 236 7.66 2.30 -7.03
N SER A 237 6.84 3.33 -6.82
CA SER A 237 7.27 4.70 -6.62
C SER A 237 6.85 5.17 -5.23
N THR A 238 7.53 6.15 -4.68
CA THR A 238 7.19 6.73 -3.38
C THR A 238 6.45 8.04 -3.57
N TYR A 239 5.27 8.14 -2.99
CA TYR A 239 4.41 9.31 -3.03
C TYR A 239 4.46 10.05 -1.70
N HIS A 240 4.51 11.38 -1.72
CA HIS A 240 4.72 12.20 -0.54
C HIS A 240 3.56 13.15 -0.28
N MET A 241 3.06 13.12 0.94
CA MET A 241 2.06 14.02 1.47
C MET A 241 2.48 14.55 2.83
N THR A 242 2.01 15.73 3.22
CA THR A 242 2.24 16.28 4.55
C THR A 242 0.96 16.83 5.17
N THR A 243 0.96 16.90 6.49
CA THR A 243 -0.09 17.57 7.24
C THR A 243 0.45 18.18 8.54
N ARG A 244 -0.27 19.14 9.10
CA ARG A 244 0.01 19.72 10.43
C ARG A 244 -1.05 19.36 11.46
N ASP A 245 -2.20 18.86 11.01
CA ASP A 245 -3.40 18.65 11.84
C ASP A 245 -4.13 17.33 11.53
N PHE A 246 -3.65 16.52 10.60
CA PHE A 246 -4.24 15.27 10.11
C PHE A 246 -5.60 15.42 9.41
N ILE A 247 -6.08 16.66 9.21
CA ILE A 247 -7.32 16.99 8.51
C ILE A 247 -7.02 17.59 7.15
N HIS A 248 -6.05 18.49 7.08
CA HIS A 248 -5.67 19.20 5.87
C HIS A 248 -4.34 18.64 5.37
N TRP A 249 -4.34 18.17 4.13
CA TRP A 249 -3.18 17.51 3.55
C TRP A 249 -2.67 18.28 2.33
N GLU A 250 -1.35 18.36 2.24
CA GLU A 250 -0.64 18.84 1.07
C GLU A 250 -0.03 17.65 0.35
N ASN A 251 -0.27 17.55 -0.96
CA ASN A 251 0.22 16.46 -1.80
C ASN A 251 1.33 16.96 -2.71
N TYR A 252 2.49 16.33 -2.65
CA TYR A 252 3.67 16.69 -3.43
C TYR A 252 3.95 15.73 -4.59
N GLY A 253 3.16 14.67 -4.74
CA GLY A 253 3.38 13.69 -5.80
C GLY A 253 4.52 12.72 -5.51
N GLU A 254 5.14 12.21 -6.56
CA GLU A 254 6.30 11.33 -6.43
C GLU A 254 7.49 12.09 -5.86
N ILE A 255 8.08 11.55 -4.78
CA ILE A 255 9.25 12.16 -4.12
C ILE A 255 10.47 12.21 -5.04
N TYR A 256 10.55 11.26 -5.95
CA TYR A 256 11.55 11.13 -6.98
C TYR A 256 10.92 10.41 -8.18
N PRO A 257 10.84 11.07 -9.34
CA PRO A 257 10.32 10.41 -10.53
C PRO A 257 11.30 9.30 -10.96
N ILE A 258 10.74 8.11 -11.20
CA ILE A 258 11.53 6.99 -11.71
C ILE A 258 12.15 7.37 -13.05
N GLN A 259 13.47 7.28 -13.15
CA GLN A 259 14.25 7.68 -14.33
C GLN A 259 14.71 6.48 -15.16
N ASN A 260 14.84 5.32 -14.53
CA ASN A 260 15.32 4.12 -15.17
C ASN A 260 14.34 2.96 -14.97
N SER A 261 14.21 2.12 -16.00
CA SER A 261 13.31 0.97 -15.97
C SER A 261 13.64 -0.08 -14.91
N TRP A 262 14.83 -0.07 -14.34
CA TRP A 262 15.27 -0.97 -13.28
C TRP A 262 14.99 -0.43 -11.86
N GLU A 263 14.64 0.84 -11.73
CA GLU A 263 14.31 1.44 -10.44
C GLU A 263 12.96 0.91 -9.94
N SER A 264 12.97 0.32 -8.76
CA SER A 264 11.77 -0.06 -8.01
C SER A 264 12.06 0.14 -6.54
N PHE A 265 11.36 1.10 -5.91
CA PHE A 265 11.65 1.48 -4.54
C PHE A 265 11.14 0.43 -3.55
N GLY A 266 11.95 0.18 -2.52
CA GLY A 266 11.53 -0.42 -1.27
C GLY A 266 11.28 0.66 -0.23
N THR A 267 10.79 0.25 0.92
CA THR A 267 10.59 1.15 2.06
C THR A 267 11.89 1.43 2.81
N GLY A 268 11.83 2.33 3.79
CA GLY A 268 12.91 2.69 4.69
C GLY A 268 12.40 3.62 5.78
N THR A 269 13.16 4.67 6.08
CA THR A 269 12.76 5.68 7.07
C THR A 269 13.13 7.09 6.60
N MET A 270 12.37 8.06 7.08
CA MET A 270 12.72 9.47 6.97
C MET A 270 13.24 9.98 8.32
N PHE A 271 14.29 10.79 8.31
CA PHE A 271 14.88 11.35 9.52
C PHE A 271 15.54 12.71 9.25
N PHE A 272 15.68 13.51 10.31
CA PHE A 272 16.38 14.80 10.25
C PHE A 272 17.73 14.70 10.97
N TRP A 273 18.80 14.95 10.22
CA TRP A 273 20.16 14.83 10.73
C TRP A 273 21.09 15.87 10.10
N ASN A 274 21.96 16.48 10.91
CA ASN A 274 22.91 17.51 10.49
C ASN A 274 22.29 18.65 9.65
N GLY A 275 21.06 19.08 10.02
CA GLY A 275 20.37 20.19 9.38
C GLY A 275 19.69 19.85 8.06
N LYS A 276 19.61 18.58 7.70
CA LYS A 276 18.95 18.11 6.46
C LYS A 276 17.98 16.96 6.74
N TYR A 277 17.03 16.81 5.84
CA TYR A 277 16.14 15.65 5.79
C TYR A 277 16.75 14.56 4.93
N TYR A 278 16.67 13.35 5.41
CA TYR A 278 17.09 12.14 4.70
C TYR A 278 15.91 11.20 4.57
N TYR A 279 15.78 10.57 3.43
CA TYR A 279 14.90 9.44 3.20
C TYR A 279 15.76 8.25 2.78
N SER A 280 15.92 7.26 3.68
CA SER A 280 16.53 5.99 3.34
C SER A 280 15.52 5.10 2.64
N HIS A 281 15.95 4.41 1.60
CA HIS A 281 15.09 3.50 0.85
C HIS A 281 15.88 2.33 0.29
N GLY A 282 15.20 1.26 -0.04
CA GLY A 282 15.79 0.16 -0.78
C GLY A 282 15.53 0.27 -2.29
N PHE A 283 16.38 -0.40 -3.09
CA PHE A 283 16.06 -0.74 -4.46
C PHE A 283 15.96 -2.27 -4.61
N HIS A 284 14.80 -2.73 -5.08
CA HIS A 284 14.53 -4.14 -5.41
C HIS A 284 14.94 -4.47 -6.85
N THR A 285 16.14 -4.05 -7.22
CA THR A 285 16.66 -4.16 -8.58
C THR A 285 16.95 -5.61 -8.99
N ASP A 286 17.30 -6.46 -8.03
CA ASP A 286 17.65 -7.88 -8.27
C ASP A 286 16.47 -8.73 -8.78
N ARG A 287 15.25 -8.22 -8.71
CA ARG A 287 14.08 -8.87 -9.31
C ARG A 287 13.99 -8.69 -10.83
N VAL A 288 14.70 -7.72 -11.36
CA VAL A 288 14.70 -7.37 -12.80
C VAL A 288 16.10 -7.46 -13.41
N ILE A 289 17.14 -7.22 -12.62
CA ILE A 289 18.55 -7.36 -13.01
C ILE A 289 19.08 -8.70 -12.47
N PRO A 290 19.89 -9.44 -13.24
CA PRO A 290 20.54 -10.65 -12.74
C PRO A 290 21.33 -10.40 -11.45
N ARG A 291 21.25 -11.34 -10.50
CA ARG A 291 21.85 -11.20 -9.16
C ARG A 291 23.37 -10.98 -9.17
N ASP A 292 24.07 -11.41 -10.21
CA ASP A 292 25.50 -11.18 -10.38
C ASP A 292 25.81 -9.77 -10.89
N LYS A 293 24.79 -8.99 -11.27
CA LYS A 293 24.91 -7.62 -11.80
C LYS A 293 24.41 -6.54 -10.83
N VAL A 294 24.03 -6.90 -9.63
CA VAL A 294 23.57 -5.94 -8.62
C VAL A 294 24.71 -5.40 -7.75
N GLY A 295 24.60 -4.15 -7.35
CA GLY A 295 25.63 -3.43 -6.57
C GLY A 295 25.92 -4.05 -5.21
N SER A 296 24.95 -4.72 -4.59
CA SER A 296 25.14 -5.45 -3.32
C SER A 296 26.30 -6.44 -3.38
N ARG A 297 26.61 -7.00 -4.55
CA ARG A 297 27.76 -7.89 -4.73
C ARG A 297 29.11 -7.22 -4.51
N LEU A 298 29.24 -5.96 -4.87
CA LEU A 298 30.46 -5.20 -4.64
C LEU A 298 30.59 -4.85 -3.16
N LEU A 299 29.50 -4.43 -2.53
CA LEU A 299 29.48 -4.11 -1.12
C LEU A 299 29.79 -5.37 -0.26
N GLU A 300 29.23 -6.52 -0.58
CA GLU A 300 29.53 -7.79 0.08
C GLU A 300 31.03 -8.12 0.02
N LYS A 301 31.65 -8.03 -1.15
CA LYS A 301 33.09 -8.25 -1.31
C LYS A 301 33.94 -7.26 -0.51
N ASN A 302 33.53 -6.00 -0.46
CA ASN A 302 34.21 -4.98 0.34
C ASN A 302 34.07 -5.30 1.83
N TYR A 303 32.88 -5.69 2.27
CA TYR A 303 32.63 -6.11 3.66
C TYR A 303 33.50 -7.33 4.08
N GLU A 304 33.58 -8.34 3.24
CA GLU A 304 34.45 -9.50 3.51
C GLU A 304 35.92 -9.11 3.72
N ARG A 305 36.38 -8.07 3.04
CA ARG A 305 37.76 -7.56 3.15
C ARG A 305 37.96 -6.62 4.33
N GLU A 306 36.97 -5.75 4.63
CA GLU A 306 37.13 -4.60 5.51
C GLU A 306 36.41 -4.78 6.85
N GLY A 307 35.38 -5.63 6.92
CA GLY A 307 34.57 -5.86 8.10
C GLY A 307 33.53 -4.77 8.35
N PHE A 308 33.29 -3.89 7.38
CA PHE A 308 32.25 -2.85 7.42
C PHE A 308 31.76 -2.52 6.01
N PHE A 309 30.60 -1.88 5.92
CA PHE A 309 30.10 -1.31 4.64
C PHE A 309 30.46 0.17 4.56
N SER A 310 30.96 0.59 3.40
CA SER A 310 31.06 2.00 3.00
C SER A 310 30.30 2.23 1.72
N ALA A 311 29.81 3.43 1.55
CA ALA A 311 29.06 3.80 0.36
C ALA A 311 29.89 3.61 -0.91
N VAL A 312 29.22 3.09 -1.95
CA VAL A 312 29.74 2.96 -3.30
C VAL A 312 28.91 3.85 -4.20
N THR A 313 29.57 4.67 -5.01
CA THR A 313 28.88 5.58 -5.94
C THR A 313 28.27 4.84 -7.13
N TYR A 314 27.21 5.41 -7.73
CA TYR A 314 26.60 4.83 -8.92
C TYR A 314 27.57 4.81 -10.11
N ASP A 315 28.49 5.79 -10.21
CA ASP A 315 29.53 5.77 -11.25
C ASP A 315 30.48 4.59 -11.05
N GLU A 316 30.92 4.34 -9.82
CA GLU A 316 31.75 3.17 -9.49
C GLU A 316 31.03 1.84 -9.76
N LEU A 317 29.74 1.76 -9.43
CA LEU A 317 28.94 0.58 -9.78
C LEU A 317 28.89 0.38 -11.29
N LYS A 318 28.64 1.46 -12.04
CA LYS A 318 28.56 1.44 -13.51
C LYS A 318 29.89 1.01 -14.14
N GLU A 319 31.03 1.51 -13.64
CA GLU A 319 32.36 1.11 -14.09
C GLU A 319 32.63 -0.39 -13.90
N ASN A 320 32.00 -0.99 -12.87
CA ASN A 320 32.06 -2.43 -12.62
C ASN A 320 30.94 -3.22 -13.34
N GLY A 321 30.14 -2.59 -14.19
CA GLY A 321 29.01 -3.21 -14.89
C GLY A 321 27.88 -3.66 -13.95
N LEU A 322 27.69 -2.94 -12.84
CA LEU A 322 26.70 -3.23 -11.79
C LEU A 322 25.62 -2.15 -11.72
N TYR A 323 24.47 -2.52 -11.21
CA TYR A 323 23.31 -1.65 -11.00
C TYR A 323 23.07 -1.41 -9.52
N PRO A 324 22.66 -0.19 -9.10
CA PRO A 324 22.28 0.07 -7.71
C PRO A 324 21.22 -0.91 -7.21
N SER A 325 21.36 -1.35 -5.95
CA SER A 325 20.43 -2.25 -5.28
C SER A 325 20.49 -2.04 -3.78
N GLY A 326 19.67 -2.72 -2.98
CA GLY A 326 19.72 -2.59 -1.51
C GLY A 326 19.55 -1.15 -1.03
N ALA A 327 20.22 -0.79 0.08
CA ALA A 327 20.02 0.49 0.75
C ALA A 327 20.67 1.67 0.02
N ASN A 328 19.86 2.69 -0.18
CA ASN A 328 20.21 3.97 -0.78
C ASN A 328 19.56 5.10 0.04
N TYR A 329 19.77 6.34 -0.35
CA TYR A 329 19.12 7.47 0.31
C TYR A 329 18.89 8.65 -0.63
N MET A 330 17.91 9.47 -0.26
CA MET A 330 17.70 10.81 -0.81
C MET A 330 17.91 11.84 0.29
N VAL A 331 18.25 13.06 -0.12
CA VAL A 331 18.50 14.19 0.79
C VAL A 331 17.72 15.41 0.35
N SER A 332 17.22 16.19 1.34
CA SER A 332 16.49 17.43 1.12
C SER A 332 16.86 18.47 2.18
N ASP A 333 16.87 19.75 1.78
CA ASP A 333 17.04 20.88 2.70
C ASP A 333 15.73 21.30 3.37
N ASP A 334 14.60 21.03 2.75
CA ASP A 334 13.26 21.47 3.19
C ASP A 334 12.29 20.31 3.56
N GLY A 335 12.70 19.07 3.35
CA GLY A 335 11.87 17.88 3.61
C GLY A 335 10.84 17.60 2.52
N ILE A 336 10.82 18.35 1.43
CA ILE A 336 9.88 18.25 0.33
C ILE A 336 10.59 17.92 -0.98
N HIS A 337 11.62 18.69 -1.32
CA HIS A 337 12.38 18.53 -2.56
C HIS A 337 13.60 17.65 -2.33
N PHE A 338 13.47 16.38 -2.66
CA PHE A 338 14.52 15.40 -2.44
C PHE A 338 15.38 15.19 -3.69
N VAL A 339 16.65 15.00 -3.44
CA VAL A 339 17.65 14.67 -4.47
C VAL A 339 18.25 13.30 -4.13
N GLN A 340 18.33 12.43 -5.14
CA GLN A 340 18.97 11.12 -5.00
C GLN A 340 20.46 11.27 -4.65
N GLY A 341 20.90 10.58 -3.60
CA GLY A 341 22.28 10.61 -3.11
C GLY A 341 23.28 9.93 -4.06
N LYS A 342 22.77 9.13 -5.01
CA LYS A 342 23.57 8.39 -6.03
C LYS A 342 24.67 7.51 -5.42
N LYS A 343 24.37 6.91 -4.28
CA LYS A 343 25.24 6.02 -3.54
C LYS A 343 24.45 4.87 -2.95
N GLN A 344 24.97 3.66 -3.09
CA GLN A 344 24.50 2.51 -2.36
C GLN A 344 25.31 2.40 -1.07
N ILE A 345 24.65 2.33 0.08
CA ILE A 345 25.28 2.41 1.40
C ILE A 345 25.34 1.06 2.13
N HIS A 346 24.42 0.14 1.78
CA HIS A 346 24.32 -1.17 2.44
C HIS A 346 23.60 -2.16 1.53
N CYS A 347 23.60 -3.44 1.91
CA CYS A 347 22.90 -4.50 1.18
C CYS A 347 21.44 -4.69 1.60
N SER A 348 20.97 -4.02 2.65
CA SER A 348 19.58 -4.13 3.13
C SER A 348 18.60 -3.56 2.10
N GLU A 349 17.50 -4.25 1.88
CA GLU A 349 16.45 -3.80 0.96
C GLU A 349 15.48 -2.79 1.62
N ASN A 350 15.31 -2.85 2.93
CA ASN A 350 14.43 -1.98 3.71
C ASN A 350 15.21 -1.38 4.90
N PRO A 351 16.08 -0.37 4.66
CA PRO A 351 16.95 0.18 5.68
C PRO A 351 16.19 1.13 6.61
N SER A 352 16.00 0.73 7.87
CA SER A 352 15.44 1.62 8.89
C SER A 352 16.56 2.35 9.61
N ILE A 353 16.79 3.61 9.24
CA ILE A 353 17.89 4.44 9.76
C ILE A 353 17.32 5.51 10.68
N TYR A 354 17.98 5.67 11.84
CA TYR A 354 17.64 6.64 12.87
C TYR A 354 18.89 7.35 13.34
N LYS A 355 18.72 8.54 13.90
CA LYS A 355 19.78 9.22 14.63
C LYS A 355 20.07 8.45 15.92
N ASP A 356 21.35 8.19 16.22
CA ASP A 356 21.74 7.60 17.49
C ASP A 356 21.91 8.68 18.58
N GLU A 357 22.00 8.26 19.83
CA GLU A 357 22.16 9.13 20.99
C GLU A 357 23.49 9.91 21.00
N ASN A 358 24.51 9.43 20.28
CA ASN A 358 25.82 10.04 20.18
C ASN A 358 25.97 11.00 18.98
N GLY A 359 24.87 11.20 18.23
CA GLY A 359 24.84 12.09 17.07
C GLY A 359 25.25 11.43 15.75
N GLY A 360 25.62 10.14 15.75
CA GLY A 360 25.78 9.30 14.57
C GLY A 360 24.45 8.74 14.10
N LEU A 361 24.52 7.65 13.34
CA LEU A 361 23.38 6.95 12.79
C LEU A 361 23.36 5.48 13.23
N VAL A 362 22.18 4.95 13.45
CA VAL A 362 21.92 3.53 13.65
C VAL A 362 20.96 3.04 12.58
N MET A 363 21.27 1.91 11.96
CA MET A 363 20.43 1.25 10.97
C MET A 363 20.03 -0.12 11.50
N TYR A 364 18.74 -0.38 11.42
CA TYR A 364 18.16 -1.69 11.67
C TYR A 364 17.84 -2.32 10.32
N ALA A 365 18.56 -3.36 9.96
CA ALA A 365 18.44 -4.08 8.73
C ALA A 365 17.77 -5.43 8.99
N GLY A 366 16.56 -5.61 8.50
CA GLY A 366 15.81 -6.86 8.70
C GLY A 366 16.01 -7.88 7.61
N TYR A 367 16.36 -7.43 6.41
CA TYR A 367 16.55 -8.24 5.21
C TYR A 367 17.80 -7.76 4.46
N GLY A 368 18.58 -8.69 3.93
CA GLY A 368 19.86 -8.37 3.30
C GLY A 368 20.88 -7.84 4.32
N ALA A 369 21.86 -8.66 4.72
CA ALA A 369 22.83 -8.37 5.77
C ALA A 369 22.15 -7.92 7.10
N ALA A 370 21.22 -8.74 7.58
CA ALA A 370 20.43 -8.46 8.78
C ALA A 370 21.28 -8.16 10.01
N GLY A 371 20.82 -7.21 10.83
CA GLY A 371 21.49 -6.81 12.07
C GLY A 371 21.28 -5.35 12.43
N VAL A 372 21.95 -4.95 13.51
CA VAL A 372 22.05 -3.55 13.94
C VAL A 372 23.41 -3.02 13.50
N TRP A 373 23.40 -1.89 12.81
CA TRP A 373 24.59 -1.27 12.23
C TRP A 373 24.72 0.17 12.69
N LYS A 374 25.92 0.63 12.99
CA LYS A 374 26.19 2.02 13.35
C LYS A 374 27.21 2.66 12.44
N ALA A 375 27.01 3.94 12.17
CA ALA A 375 27.93 4.75 11.38
C ALA A 375 28.01 6.19 11.91
N PRO A 376 29.17 6.86 11.77
CA PRO A 376 29.30 8.27 12.07
C PRO A 376 28.66 9.17 11.01
N ASP A 377 28.46 8.67 9.80
CA ASP A 377 27.93 9.37 8.63
C ASP A 377 27.03 8.45 7.80
N ILE A 378 26.16 9.03 6.96
CA ILE A 378 25.25 8.26 6.10
C ILE A 378 26.03 7.39 5.09
N ASP A 379 27.18 7.84 4.65
CA ASP A 379 28.06 7.10 3.74
C ASP A 379 28.88 6.00 4.45
N GLY A 380 28.78 5.90 5.77
CA GLY A 380 29.47 4.90 6.58
C GLY A 380 30.75 5.43 7.24
N PRO A 381 31.69 4.56 7.68
CA PRO A 381 31.59 3.10 7.62
C PRO A 381 30.50 2.53 8.55
N TRP A 382 29.62 1.72 8.01
CA TRP A 382 28.60 1.00 8.76
C TRP A 382 29.21 -0.26 9.38
N LYS A 383 29.30 -0.26 10.69
CA LYS A 383 29.85 -1.38 11.46
C LYS A 383 28.72 -2.12 12.15
N LYS A 384 28.79 -3.45 12.07
CA LYS A 384 27.83 -4.31 12.74
C LYS A 384 28.06 -4.28 14.23
N GLU A 385 26.97 -4.10 15.00
CA GLU A 385 26.95 -4.24 16.45
C GLU A 385 26.81 -5.72 16.84
N ASP A 386 27.25 -6.08 18.03
CA ASP A 386 27.06 -7.42 18.58
C ASP A 386 25.61 -7.71 19.00
N THR A 387 24.74 -6.69 18.94
CA THR A 387 23.33 -6.80 19.24
C THR A 387 22.59 -7.36 18.04
N ASP A 388 21.95 -8.50 18.21
CA ASP A 388 21.12 -9.09 17.19
C ASP A 388 19.75 -8.38 17.11
N MET A 389 19.20 -8.32 15.89
CA MET A 389 17.81 -7.96 15.70
C MET A 389 16.92 -9.02 16.35
N PRO A 390 15.87 -8.63 17.09
CA PRO A 390 14.88 -9.58 17.54
C PRO A 390 14.30 -10.27 16.31
N VAL A 391 14.42 -11.58 16.23
CA VAL A 391 13.83 -12.41 15.22
C VAL A 391 12.79 -13.29 15.85
N PHE A 392 11.66 -13.50 15.18
CA PHE A 392 10.79 -14.57 15.59
C PHE A 392 11.53 -15.90 15.41
N ASP A 393 11.42 -16.76 16.40
CA ASP A 393 11.92 -18.12 16.33
C ASP A 393 11.52 -18.78 14.99
N ASN A 394 12.45 -19.48 14.35
CA ASN A 394 12.19 -20.22 13.10
C ASN A 394 11.07 -21.27 13.21
N SER A 395 10.62 -21.60 14.41
CA SER A 395 9.41 -22.37 14.68
C SER A 395 8.13 -21.54 14.59
N SER A 396 8.24 -20.20 14.56
CA SER A 396 7.09 -19.33 14.33
C SER A 396 6.65 -19.41 12.87
N PRO A 397 5.36 -19.54 12.61
CA PRO A 397 4.82 -19.45 11.23
C PRO A 397 5.02 -18.09 10.60
N VAL A 398 5.50 -17.12 11.37
CA VAL A 398 5.82 -15.76 10.93
C VAL A 398 7.27 -15.71 10.47
N ARG A 399 7.59 -16.44 9.44
CA ARG A 399 8.85 -16.26 8.71
C ARG A 399 8.82 -14.84 8.10
N ASN A 400 9.92 -14.12 8.13
CA ASN A 400 10.11 -12.76 7.59
C ASN A 400 9.50 -11.62 8.43
N SER A 401 9.39 -11.80 9.74
CA SER A 401 8.92 -10.74 10.64
C SER A 401 9.96 -9.65 10.94
N SER A 402 11.16 -9.77 10.44
CA SER A 402 12.22 -8.79 10.66
C SER A 402 12.27 -7.67 9.60
N GLU A 403 11.37 -7.68 8.65
CA GLU A 403 11.28 -6.62 7.63
C GLU A 403 10.69 -5.33 8.19
N CYS A 404 11.11 -4.20 7.64
CA CYS A 404 10.56 -2.87 7.89
C CYS A 404 10.46 -2.52 9.39
N PRO A 405 11.54 -2.58 10.18
CA PRO A 405 11.47 -2.30 11.60
C PRO A 405 11.19 -0.82 11.88
N SER A 406 10.16 -0.55 12.68
CA SER A 406 9.84 0.76 13.23
C SER A 406 10.26 0.81 14.69
N ILE A 407 11.20 1.68 15.02
CA ILE A 407 11.77 1.78 16.37
C ILE A 407 11.44 3.14 16.98
N PHE A 408 10.98 3.13 18.22
CA PHE A 408 10.71 4.34 18.97
C PHE A 408 10.84 4.12 20.47
N GLU A 409 10.98 5.22 21.20
CA GLU A 409 11.02 5.24 22.66
C GLU A 409 9.84 6.02 23.21
N TRP A 410 9.23 5.52 24.28
CA TRP A 410 8.10 6.16 24.93
C TRP A 410 8.08 5.87 26.42
N ASN A 411 8.14 6.95 27.25
CA ASN A 411 8.12 6.89 28.70
C ASN A 411 9.04 5.83 29.31
N GLY A 412 10.27 5.76 28.80
CA GLY A 412 11.29 4.87 29.31
C GLY A 412 11.23 3.43 28.81
N TYR A 413 10.39 3.16 27.84
CA TYR A 413 10.33 1.88 27.13
C TYR A 413 10.79 2.06 25.69
N LYS A 414 11.56 1.10 25.21
CA LYS A 414 11.96 1.01 23.81
C LYS A 414 11.10 -0.04 23.11
N TYR A 415 10.60 0.33 21.94
CA TYR A 415 9.73 -0.51 21.14
C TYR A 415 10.34 -0.77 19.78
N ILE A 416 10.09 -1.94 19.26
CA ILE A 416 10.34 -2.31 17.88
C ILE A 416 9.12 -3.01 17.33
N ILE A 417 8.55 -2.47 16.26
CA ILE A 417 7.45 -3.06 15.52
C ILE A 417 8.02 -3.53 14.18
N MET A 418 7.69 -4.73 13.77
CA MET A 418 8.22 -5.29 12.54
C MET A 418 7.15 -5.83 11.62
N GLY A 419 7.34 -5.54 10.34
CA GLY A 419 6.70 -6.17 9.21
C GLY A 419 5.20 -6.26 9.32
N PHE A 420 4.71 -7.44 9.51
CA PHE A 420 3.27 -7.70 9.46
C PHE A 420 2.63 -7.87 10.83
N ARG A 421 3.42 -7.93 11.93
CA ARG A 421 2.85 -8.47 13.17
C ARG A 421 3.65 -8.17 14.43
N GLY A 422 2.92 -7.75 15.46
CA GLY A 422 3.40 -7.69 16.81
C GLY A 422 4.45 -6.61 17.06
N TYR A 423 4.84 -6.50 18.31
CA TYR A 423 5.88 -5.59 18.72
C TYR A 423 6.68 -6.18 19.87
N TRP A 424 7.90 -5.68 20.05
CA TRP A 424 8.76 -5.98 21.17
C TRP A 424 8.90 -4.75 22.04
N GLN A 425 9.01 -4.99 23.32
CA GLN A 425 9.18 -3.96 24.33
C GLN A 425 10.37 -4.28 25.20
N SER A 426 11.26 -3.32 25.42
CA SER A 426 12.30 -3.41 26.44
C SER A 426 12.07 -2.41 27.57
N GLY A 427 12.69 -2.67 28.72
CA GLY A 427 12.75 -1.70 29.81
C GLY A 427 13.62 -0.50 29.47
N PHE A 428 13.55 0.53 30.31
CA PHE A 428 14.37 1.73 30.21
C PHE A 428 15.87 1.36 30.42
N ASN A 429 16.75 1.89 29.59
CA ASN A 429 18.18 1.61 29.52
C ASN A 429 18.57 0.19 29.06
N ASP A 430 17.64 -0.62 28.60
CA ASP A 430 17.95 -1.91 28.03
C ASP A 430 18.06 -1.79 26.51
N ASN A 431 19.30 -1.76 26.01
CA ASN A 431 19.56 -1.72 24.56
C ASN A 431 19.70 -3.13 23.98
N ASP A 432 19.59 -4.17 24.79
CA ASP A 432 19.68 -5.54 24.36
C ASP A 432 18.30 -6.13 24.13
N PHE A 433 17.90 -6.25 22.85
CA PHE A 433 16.64 -6.87 22.45
C PHE A 433 16.58 -8.39 22.70
N LYS A 434 17.60 -9.01 23.30
CA LYS A 434 17.63 -10.47 23.60
C LYS A 434 16.56 -10.88 24.59
N ASP A 435 16.24 -9.99 25.55
CA ASP A 435 15.28 -10.24 26.62
C ASP A 435 13.90 -9.64 26.33
N LEU A 436 13.66 -9.17 25.09
CA LEU A 436 12.37 -8.64 24.72
C LEU A 436 11.30 -9.74 24.80
N ALA A 437 10.38 -9.56 25.71
CA ALA A 437 9.11 -10.28 25.62
C ALA A 437 8.39 -9.86 24.34
N VAL A 438 8.07 -10.81 23.49
CA VAL A 438 7.05 -10.57 22.45
C VAL A 438 5.77 -10.22 23.20
N VAL A 439 5.43 -8.95 23.24
CA VAL A 439 4.20 -8.48 23.91
C VAL A 439 3.04 -8.49 22.94
N GLY A 440 3.03 -9.48 22.08
CA GLY A 440 1.89 -10.01 21.40
C GLY A 440 1.11 -9.09 20.49
N ASP A 441 -0.19 -9.15 20.62
CA ASP A 441 -1.20 -8.72 19.67
C ASP A 441 -1.97 -7.45 20.05
N ASP A 442 -1.52 -6.72 21.07
CA ASP A 442 -2.26 -5.57 21.61
C ASP A 442 -2.43 -4.44 20.58
N ILE A 443 -1.61 -4.40 19.53
CA ILE A 443 -1.71 -3.41 18.44
C ILE A 443 -1.95 -4.03 17.06
N TYR A 444 -1.89 -5.35 16.92
CA TYR A 444 -2.25 -5.97 15.65
C TYR A 444 -3.77 -5.93 15.46
N ASP A 445 -4.22 -5.29 14.40
CA ASP A 445 -5.63 -5.08 14.10
C ASP A 445 -6.02 -5.48 12.66
N GLY A 446 -5.10 -6.01 11.88
CA GLY A 446 -5.25 -6.32 10.47
C GLY A 446 -4.44 -5.42 9.54
N LEU A 447 -3.78 -4.39 10.07
CA LEU A 447 -2.85 -3.56 9.29
C LEU A 447 -1.52 -4.28 9.06
N CYS A 448 -0.97 -4.09 7.87
CA CYS A 448 0.30 -4.61 7.44
C CYS A 448 1.37 -3.50 7.47
N VAL A 449 2.61 -3.90 7.74
CA VAL A 449 3.83 -3.04 7.74
C VAL A 449 3.62 -1.70 8.45
N PRO A 450 3.20 -1.74 9.73
CA PRO A 450 2.92 -0.52 10.46
C PRO A 450 4.23 0.21 10.83
N MET A 451 4.25 1.51 10.56
CA MET A 451 5.34 2.43 10.93
C MET A 451 4.82 3.47 11.91
N VAL A 452 5.67 3.92 12.83
CA VAL A 452 5.29 4.86 13.90
C VAL A 452 6.11 6.13 13.83
N ALA A 453 5.43 7.28 13.95
CA ALA A 453 6.04 8.60 14.11
C ALA A 453 5.66 9.21 15.47
N ASN A 454 6.62 9.81 16.16
CA ASN A 454 6.37 10.61 17.37
C ASN A 454 6.03 12.04 16.97
N CYS A 455 4.75 12.39 17.06
CA CYS A 455 4.20 13.69 16.70
C CYS A 455 4.02 14.56 17.95
N GLY A 456 5.14 15.02 18.52
CA GLY A 456 5.10 15.89 19.71
C GLY A 456 4.56 15.21 20.96
N GLY A 457 4.85 13.94 21.15
CA GLY A 457 4.40 13.12 22.28
C GLY A 457 3.16 12.26 21.98
N ARG A 458 2.51 12.45 20.84
CA ARG A 458 1.54 11.51 20.27
C ARG A 458 2.27 10.54 19.33
N TYR A 459 1.97 9.28 19.43
CA TYR A 459 2.58 8.24 18.59
C TYR A 459 1.58 7.78 17.55
N ILE A 460 1.82 8.18 16.30
CA ILE A 460 0.94 7.90 15.17
C ILE A 460 1.49 6.72 14.39
N LEU A 461 0.71 5.66 14.34
CA LEU A 461 0.96 4.47 13.56
C LEU A 461 0.21 4.57 12.24
N ALA A 462 0.88 4.27 11.14
CA ALA A 462 0.23 4.11 9.84
C ALA A 462 0.62 2.77 9.23
N GLY A 463 -0.33 2.14 8.55
CA GLY A 463 -0.16 0.85 7.90
C GLY A 463 -1.16 0.69 6.77
N TRP A 464 -1.06 -0.36 5.99
CA TRP A 464 -2.01 -0.67 4.93
C TRP A 464 -2.87 -1.88 5.25
N VAL A 465 -4.10 -1.88 4.75
CA VAL A 465 -5.07 -2.96 4.96
C VAL A 465 -4.71 -4.13 4.04
N GLY A 466 -4.53 -5.31 4.61
CA GLY A 466 -4.32 -6.53 3.83
C GLY A 466 -5.61 -7.09 3.21
N GLY A 467 -5.49 -8.21 2.49
CA GLY A 467 -6.63 -9.00 2.04
C GLY A 467 -6.89 -9.00 0.54
N SER A 468 -6.13 -8.21 -0.23
CA SER A 468 -6.27 -8.18 -1.69
C SER A 468 -4.93 -8.34 -2.43
N GLY A 469 -3.91 -8.82 -1.74
CA GLY A 469 -2.55 -8.87 -2.23
C GLY A 469 -1.66 -7.90 -1.45
N TRP A 470 -0.48 -7.59 -1.95
CA TRP A 470 0.38 -6.56 -1.41
C TRP A 470 -0.16 -5.18 -1.78
N ALA A 471 -0.18 -4.25 -0.84
CA ALA A 471 -0.75 -2.91 -0.95
C ALA A 471 -2.28 -2.89 -1.12
N PHE A 472 -2.91 -1.91 -0.51
CA PHE A 472 -4.32 -1.59 -0.71
C PHE A 472 -4.63 -0.17 -0.21
N ILE A 473 -5.48 -0.03 0.81
CA ILE A 473 -5.82 1.25 1.45
C ILE A 473 -4.93 1.44 2.67
N THR A 474 -4.43 2.65 2.89
CA THR A 474 -3.67 2.96 4.09
C THR A 474 -4.54 3.65 5.14
N LEU A 475 -4.28 3.34 6.40
CA LEU A 475 -4.97 3.86 7.56
C LEU A 475 -3.99 4.41 8.58
N HIS A 476 -4.45 5.42 9.34
CA HIS A 476 -3.74 5.97 10.48
C HIS A 476 -4.40 5.54 11.80
N ARG A 477 -3.58 5.35 12.82
CA ARG A 477 -3.96 5.01 14.20
C ARG A 477 -3.18 5.86 15.17
N GLU A 478 -3.70 6.02 16.37
CA GLU A 478 -2.95 6.57 17.49
C GLU A 478 -2.65 5.48 18.51
N LEU A 479 -1.39 5.33 18.89
CA LEU A 479 -1.00 4.42 19.95
C LEU A 479 -1.39 4.99 21.32
N VAL A 480 -1.76 4.10 22.22
CA VAL A 480 -2.03 4.38 23.62
C VAL A 480 -1.06 3.55 24.46
N GLN A 481 -0.40 4.17 25.44
CA GLN A 481 0.47 3.43 26.35
C GLN A 481 -0.26 3.19 27.68
N HIS A 482 -0.35 1.92 28.05
CA HIS A 482 -0.91 1.46 29.32
C HIS A 482 0.16 1.29 30.37
N GLU A 483 -0.26 0.99 31.62
CA GLU A 483 0.64 0.67 32.72
C GLU A 483 1.60 -0.49 32.34
N GLY A 484 2.87 -0.37 32.73
CA GLY A 484 3.92 -1.33 32.38
C GLY A 484 4.40 -1.20 30.92
N GLY A 485 4.09 -0.10 30.24
CA GLY A 485 4.57 0.17 28.88
C GLY A 485 3.79 -0.57 27.77
N ARG A 486 2.76 -1.32 28.10
CA ARG A 486 1.95 -2.02 27.08
C ARG A 486 1.27 -1.04 26.15
N LEU A 487 1.27 -1.37 24.87
CA LEU A 487 0.62 -0.55 23.85
C LEU A 487 -0.84 -0.98 23.65
N GLY A 488 -1.68 0.00 23.37
CA GLY A 488 -2.99 -0.13 22.78
C GLY A 488 -3.05 0.71 21.51
N ILE A 489 -4.16 0.61 20.79
CA ILE A 489 -4.34 1.26 19.50
C ILE A 489 -5.78 1.76 19.36
N ARG A 490 -5.95 3.01 18.91
CA ARG A 490 -7.25 3.65 18.71
C ARG A 490 -7.34 4.40 17.39
N TRP A 491 -8.53 4.75 16.99
CA TRP A 491 -8.71 5.72 15.92
C TRP A 491 -8.14 7.07 16.32
N MET A 492 -7.67 7.81 15.34
CA MET A 492 -7.27 9.20 15.56
C MET A 492 -8.53 10.05 15.76
N PRO A 493 -8.58 10.89 16.81
CA PRO A 493 -9.76 11.73 17.07
C PRO A 493 -10.15 12.62 15.88
N GLU A 494 -9.16 13.14 15.16
CA GLU A 494 -9.33 14.03 14.01
C GLU A 494 -10.01 13.32 12.82
N LEU A 495 -9.82 12.01 12.70
CA LEU A 495 -10.35 11.18 11.61
C LEU A 495 -11.59 10.39 12.03
N THR A 496 -11.99 10.47 13.31
CA THR A 496 -13.18 9.79 13.83
C THR A 496 -14.43 10.54 13.38
N PRO A 497 -15.39 9.87 12.71
CA PRO A 497 -16.63 10.53 12.31
C PRO A 497 -17.43 11.03 13.52
N ASN A 498 -18.02 12.21 13.40
CA ASN A 498 -18.96 12.74 14.36
C ASN A 498 -20.41 12.37 13.94
N PRO A 499 -21.09 11.45 14.63
CA PRO A 499 -22.43 10.99 14.22
C PRO A 499 -23.49 12.10 14.19
N ASP A 500 -23.27 13.19 14.92
CA ASP A 500 -24.24 14.32 14.95
C ASP A 500 -24.11 15.22 13.69
N GLU A 501 -23.04 15.06 12.92
CA GLU A 501 -22.79 15.77 11.64
C GLU A 501 -23.11 14.90 10.41
N LEU A 502 -23.44 13.63 10.61
CA LEU A 502 -23.75 12.68 9.54
C LEU A 502 -25.25 12.49 9.33
N ASP A 503 -25.62 12.03 8.15
CA ASP A 503 -27.01 11.69 7.81
C ASP A 503 -27.47 10.46 8.59
N LYS A 504 -28.31 10.67 9.59
CA LYS A 504 -28.82 9.61 10.46
C LYS A 504 -29.80 8.69 9.73
N ILE A 505 -29.53 7.39 9.70
CA ILE A 505 -30.39 6.35 9.16
C ILE A 505 -31.26 5.73 10.25
N ALA A 506 -30.64 5.41 11.41
CA ALA A 506 -31.33 4.79 12.53
C ALA A 506 -30.76 5.27 13.87
N GLU A 507 -31.66 5.38 14.86
CA GLU A 507 -31.31 5.60 16.27
C GLU A 507 -32.17 4.69 17.13
N VAL A 508 -31.53 3.74 17.86
CA VAL A 508 -32.22 2.73 18.65
C VAL A 508 -31.70 2.74 20.08
N LYS A 509 -32.58 2.99 21.04
CA LYS A 509 -32.21 3.05 22.46
C LYS A 509 -31.77 1.72 23.05
N LYS A 510 -32.36 0.61 22.61
CA LYS A 510 -32.00 -0.74 23.03
C LYS A 510 -32.23 -1.68 21.85
N VAL A 511 -31.18 -2.37 21.44
CA VAL A 511 -31.19 -3.31 20.31
C VAL A 511 -31.56 -4.71 20.81
N ALA A 512 -32.54 -5.31 20.17
CA ALA A 512 -32.91 -6.71 20.43
C ALA A 512 -32.02 -7.68 19.64
N SER A 513 -31.79 -8.88 20.20
CA SER A 513 -31.14 -9.92 19.42
C SER A 513 -32.01 -10.32 18.23
N GLY A 514 -31.44 -10.36 17.05
CA GLY A 514 -32.15 -10.62 15.80
C GLY A 514 -32.69 -9.35 15.12
N GLU A 515 -32.54 -8.17 15.70
CA GLU A 515 -32.87 -6.90 15.04
C GLU A 515 -32.00 -6.69 13.80
N GLU A 516 -32.60 -6.14 12.76
CA GLU A 516 -31.95 -5.96 11.45
C GLU A 516 -32.06 -4.50 10.97
N LEU A 517 -30.96 -3.99 10.41
CA LEU A 517 -30.89 -2.70 9.76
C LEU A 517 -30.55 -2.89 8.27
N LYS A 518 -31.44 -2.41 7.40
CA LYS A 518 -31.25 -2.48 5.94
C LYS A 518 -30.49 -1.28 5.43
N LEU A 519 -29.58 -1.52 4.48
CA LEU A 519 -28.70 -0.57 3.85
C LEU A 519 -28.79 -0.66 2.33
N ASP A 520 -28.41 0.41 1.62
CA ASP A 520 -28.48 0.44 0.16
C ASP A 520 -27.20 -0.11 -0.53
N GLY A 521 -26.13 -0.33 0.24
CA GLY A 521 -24.88 -0.92 -0.25
C GLY A 521 -24.05 -0.03 -1.18
N LYS A 522 -24.44 1.22 -1.39
CA LYS A 522 -23.83 2.13 -2.38
C LYS A 522 -22.96 3.23 -1.79
N THR A 523 -22.79 3.24 -0.49
CA THR A 523 -22.07 4.27 0.24
C THR A 523 -21.42 3.68 1.50
N SER A 524 -20.59 4.48 2.15
CA SER A 524 -20.02 4.14 3.45
C SER A 524 -20.98 4.46 4.59
N TYR A 525 -20.88 3.70 5.69
CA TYR A 525 -21.71 3.85 6.87
C TYR A 525 -20.88 3.92 8.14
N TYR A 526 -21.34 4.70 9.09
CA TYR A 526 -20.81 4.76 10.44
C TYR A 526 -21.84 4.22 11.45
N LEU A 527 -21.40 3.27 12.27
CA LEU A 527 -22.19 2.70 13.35
C LEU A 527 -21.50 2.98 14.69
N GLU A 528 -22.27 3.45 15.67
CA GLU A 528 -21.82 3.60 17.04
C GLU A 528 -22.86 3.04 17.99
N CYS A 529 -22.44 2.28 19.00
CA CYS A 529 -23.32 1.81 20.06
C CYS A 529 -22.56 1.57 21.36
N ARG A 530 -23.29 1.49 22.47
CA ARG A 530 -22.75 1.03 23.75
C ARG A 530 -23.03 -0.44 23.93
N VAL A 531 -22.03 -1.18 24.38
CA VAL A 531 -22.13 -2.60 24.71
C VAL A 531 -21.85 -2.79 26.18
N LYS A 532 -22.80 -3.44 26.87
CA LYS A 532 -22.66 -3.83 28.28
C LYS A 532 -22.62 -5.35 28.36
N PRO A 533 -21.43 -5.95 28.41
CA PRO A 533 -21.29 -7.39 28.53
C PRO A 533 -21.64 -7.86 29.95
N GLN A 534 -22.17 -9.07 30.03
CA GLN A 534 -22.29 -9.85 31.25
C GLN A 534 -21.28 -11.02 31.21
N LYS A 535 -21.26 -11.85 32.26
CA LYS A 535 -20.41 -13.05 32.27
C LYS A 535 -20.70 -13.92 31.02
N ASN A 536 -19.66 -14.29 30.30
CA ASN A 536 -19.73 -15.03 29.03
C ASN A 536 -20.55 -14.30 27.95
N GLY A 537 -20.45 -12.97 27.93
CA GLY A 537 -21.12 -12.10 26.96
C GLY A 537 -20.56 -12.30 25.55
N ARG A 538 -21.44 -12.32 24.56
CA ARG A 538 -21.08 -12.30 23.14
C ARG A 538 -21.95 -11.29 22.40
N VAL A 539 -21.35 -10.55 21.52
CA VAL A 539 -22.01 -9.65 20.56
C VAL A 539 -21.55 -10.01 19.17
N GLY A 540 -22.46 -10.10 18.23
CA GLY A 540 -22.18 -10.36 16.82
C GLY A 540 -22.95 -9.37 15.95
N LEU A 541 -22.30 -8.92 14.89
CA LEU A 541 -22.91 -8.23 13.76
C LEU A 541 -22.80 -9.16 12.56
N ALA A 542 -23.92 -9.76 12.17
CA ALA A 542 -24.02 -10.55 10.97
C ALA A 542 -24.29 -9.59 9.79
N VAL A 543 -23.34 -9.50 8.89
CA VAL A 543 -23.36 -8.59 7.75
C VAL A 543 -23.63 -9.40 6.48
N SER A 544 -24.63 -8.99 5.72
CA SER A 544 -25.01 -9.60 4.46
C SER A 544 -25.16 -8.55 3.36
N GLY A 545 -24.99 -8.96 2.12
CA GLY A 545 -25.02 -8.06 0.99
C GLY A 545 -24.80 -8.75 -0.35
N SER A 546 -24.02 -8.15 -1.25
CA SER A 546 -23.74 -8.73 -2.55
C SER A 546 -22.79 -9.93 -2.52
N GLY A 547 -21.92 -9.99 -1.51
CA GLY A 547 -20.94 -11.06 -1.34
C GLY A 547 -21.38 -12.11 -0.32
N LYS A 548 -20.46 -13.01 0.01
CA LYS A 548 -20.69 -14.04 1.02
C LYS A 548 -20.86 -13.41 2.40
N PRO A 549 -21.93 -13.71 3.14
CA PRO A 549 -22.18 -13.13 4.45
C PRO A 549 -21.08 -13.49 5.46
N PHE A 550 -20.87 -12.61 6.43
CA PHE A 550 -19.91 -12.84 7.51
C PHE A 550 -20.47 -12.34 8.86
N VAL A 551 -19.89 -12.83 9.92
CA VAL A 551 -20.18 -12.35 11.28
C VAL A 551 -18.92 -11.71 11.86
N PHE A 552 -19.03 -10.45 12.27
CA PHE A 552 -18.08 -9.80 13.15
C PHE A 552 -18.50 -10.06 14.59
N GLU A 553 -17.63 -10.68 15.37
CA GLU A 553 -17.97 -11.17 16.70
C GLU A 553 -17.01 -10.70 17.77
N LEU A 554 -17.57 -10.25 18.91
CA LEU A 554 -16.86 -9.87 20.12
C LEU A 554 -17.22 -10.85 21.23
N ASN A 555 -16.22 -11.54 21.78
CA ASN A 555 -16.38 -12.56 22.81
C ASN A 555 -15.67 -12.14 24.10
N THR A 556 -16.46 -11.76 25.10
CA THR A 556 -15.98 -11.25 26.40
C THR A 556 -15.21 -12.31 27.19
N GLU A 557 -15.68 -13.54 27.20
CA GLU A 557 -15.05 -14.65 27.94
C GLU A 557 -13.63 -14.92 27.43
N ARG A 558 -13.47 -14.92 26.10
CA ARG A 558 -12.21 -15.17 25.43
C ARG A 558 -11.37 -13.92 25.26
N GLN A 559 -11.92 -12.72 25.53
CA GLN A 559 -11.33 -11.43 25.20
C GLN A 559 -10.86 -11.40 23.75
N LYS A 560 -11.72 -11.83 22.84
CA LYS A 560 -11.40 -12.10 21.44
C LYS A 560 -12.39 -11.39 20.53
N VAL A 561 -11.87 -10.87 19.44
CA VAL A 561 -12.64 -10.31 18.32
C VAL A 561 -12.27 -11.06 17.06
N GLN A 562 -13.28 -11.40 16.26
CA GLN A 562 -13.06 -12.16 15.02
C GLN A 562 -14.05 -11.79 13.94
N THR A 563 -13.69 -12.09 12.70
CA THR A 563 -14.60 -12.20 11.56
C THR A 563 -14.53 -13.57 10.95
N LEU A 564 -15.66 -14.08 10.49
CA LEU A 564 -15.73 -15.34 9.76
C LEU A 564 -16.88 -15.32 8.76
N GLU A 565 -16.60 -15.70 7.53
CA GLU A 565 -17.62 -15.97 6.52
C GLU A 565 -18.50 -17.16 6.92
N THR A 566 -19.80 -17.02 6.76
CA THR A 566 -20.76 -18.05 7.12
C THR A 566 -22.08 -17.90 6.37
N ASP A 567 -22.68 -19.00 5.96
CA ASP A 567 -24.05 -19.02 5.43
C ASP A 567 -25.10 -18.92 6.55
N ASN A 568 -24.71 -19.14 7.80
CA ASN A 568 -25.61 -19.06 8.96
C ASN A 568 -25.46 -17.72 9.70
N ILE A 569 -26.14 -16.70 9.23
CA ILE A 569 -26.18 -15.37 9.85
C ILE A 569 -27.06 -15.26 11.10
N ASN A 570 -27.65 -16.36 11.57
CA ASN A 570 -28.55 -16.38 12.73
C ASN A 570 -27.90 -16.85 14.02
N SER A 571 -26.63 -17.21 13.98
CA SER A 571 -25.85 -17.69 15.10
C SER A 571 -24.45 -17.14 15.14
N PHE A 572 -23.82 -17.22 16.30
CA PHE A 572 -22.40 -16.98 16.45
C PHE A 572 -21.58 -18.01 15.67
N THR A 573 -20.44 -17.61 15.18
CA THR A 573 -19.58 -18.44 14.34
C THR A 573 -18.74 -19.42 15.16
N GLU A 574 -18.08 -20.33 14.46
CA GLU A 574 -17.00 -21.14 15.01
C GLU A 574 -15.85 -20.24 15.46
N GLU A 575 -15.06 -20.75 16.39
CA GLU A 575 -13.92 -19.99 16.90
C GLU A 575 -12.77 -19.94 15.88
N VAL A 576 -12.42 -18.74 15.45
CA VAL A 576 -11.23 -18.50 14.64
C VAL A 576 -10.02 -18.38 15.57
N LYS A 577 -8.95 -19.08 15.26
CA LYS A 577 -7.73 -19.01 16.05
C LYS A 577 -7.04 -17.66 15.84
N ALA A 578 -6.80 -16.95 16.94
CA ALA A 578 -6.07 -15.69 16.88
C ALA A 578 -4.59 -15.93 16.57
N LEU A 579 -3.98 -14.97 15.90
CA LEU A 579 -2.57 -15.06 15.51
C LEU A 579 -1.65 -15.14 16.72
N TYR A 580 -1.94 -14.38 17.76
CA TYR A 580 -1.18 -14.28 19.02
C TYR A 580 -2.06 -14.66 20.21
N GLU A 581 -2.47 -15.89 20.27
CA GLU A 581 -3.25 -16.39 21.39
C GLU A 581 -2.31 -16.82 22.52
N TYR A 582 -2.59 -16.38 23.75
CA TYR A 582 -1.87 -16.86 24.92
C TYR A 582 -2.09 -18.36 25.09
N ILE A 583 -1.02 -19.11 25.13
CA ILE A 583 -1.03 -20.56 25.38
C ILE A 583 -0.64 -20.78 26.84
N PRO A 584 -1.60 -21.13 27.73
CA PRO A 584 -1.33 -21.31 29.18
C PRO A 584 -0.24 -22.32 29.49
N GLU A 585 -0.07 -23.31 28.60
CA GLU A 585 0.92 -24.38 28.74
C GLU A 585 2.34 -23.94 28.36
N MET A 586 2.46 -22.78 27.73
CA MET A 586 3.75 -22.19 27.30
C MET A 586 3.80 -20.71 27.66
N PRO A 587 3.82 -20.34 28.95
CA PRO A 587 3.76 -18.94 29.36
C PRO A 587 4.96 -18.10 28.89
N GLU A 588 6.06 -18.72 28.55
CA GLU A 588 7.28 -18.13 28.02
C GLU A 588 7.23 -17.95 26.49
N LYS A 589 6.36 -18.66 25.80
CA LYS A 589 6.14 -18.57 24.35
C LYS A 589 4.75 -18.01 24.09
N ARG A 590 4.64 -16.70 24.10
CA ARG A 590 3.39 -15.99 23.82
C ARG A 590 3.01 -15.96 22.32
N THR A 591 3.39 -16.96 21.59
CA THR A 591 3.07 -17.04 20.17
C THR A 591 2.08 -18.15 19.94
N SER A 592 0.86 -17.82 19.59
CA SER A 592 0.00 -18.81 18.96
C SER A 592 0.44 -18.97 17.52
N CYS A 593 0.63 -20.19 17.15
CA CYS A 593 0.92 -20.58 15.79
C CYS A 593 -0.37 -20.84 15.02
N ALA A 594 -1.18 -19.83 14.73
CA ALA A 594 -2.06 -19.96 13.60
C ALA A 594 -1.16 -20.02 12.36
N GLN A 595 -1.06 -21.16 11.72
CA GLN A 595 -0.38 -21.31 10.44
C GLN A 595 -1.20 -20.57 9.38
N ILE A 596 -0.90 -19.28 9.19
CA ILE A 596 -1.29 -18.63 7.96
C ILE A 596 -0.16 -18.96 6.98
N PRO A 597 -0.44 -19.63 5.86
CA PRO A 597 0.55 -19.84 4.82
C PRO A 597 1.21 -18.51 4.45
N SER A 598 2.53 -18.49 4.32
CA SER A 598 3.29 -17.27 4.05
C SER A 598 2.83 -16.55 2.77
N GLU A 599 2.36 -17.28 1.81
CA GLU A 599 1.74 -16.81 0.57
C GLU A 599 0.41 -16.10 0.75
N ASN A 600 -0.26 -16.25 1.90
CA ASN A 600 -1.58 -15.69 2.20
C ASN A 600 -1.54 -14.57 3.24
N ILE A 601 -0.37 -14.15 3.72
CA ILE A 601 -0.24 -13.09 4.72
C ILE A 601 -0.91 -11.78 4.25
N HIS A 602 -0.79 -11.50 2.96
CA HIS A 602 -1.35 -10.30 2.34
C HIS A 602 -2.81 -10.47 1.86
N THR A 603 -3.34 -11.68 1.87
CA THR A 603 -4.63 -12.00 1.25
C THR A 603 -5.73 -12.39 2.23
N ASN A 604 -5.41 -12.63 3.50
CA ASN A 604 -6.36 -13.24 4.46
C ASN A 604 -6.76 -12.33 5.64
N SER A 605 -6.80 -11.01 5.46
CA SER A 605 -7.35 -10.14 6.51
C SER A 605 -8.88 -10.07 6.50
N HIS A 606 -9.57 -10.95 5.79
CA HIS A 606 -11.02 -11.03 5.87
C HIS A 606 -11.50 -11.98 6.97
N ASP A 607 -10.90 -13.15 7.13
CA ASP A 607 -11.28 -14.12 8.18
C ASP A 607 -10.13 -14.33 9.16
N PHE A 608 -10.10 -13.53 10.21
CA PHE A 608 -9.08 -13.61 11.24
C PHE A 608 -9.61 -13.21 12.61
N ALA A 609 -8.82 -13.43 13.64
CA ALA A 609 -9.12 -13.06 15.01
C ALA A 609 -7.96 -12.34 15.67
N ILE A 610 -8.29 -11.44 16.60
CA ILE A 610 -7.37 -10.84 17.56
C ILE A 610 -7.77 -11.25 18.98
N ALA A 611 -6.79 -11.49 19.85
CA ALA A 611 -7.00 -11.88 21.23
C ALA A 611 -6.54 -10.77 22.21
N ASN A 612 -6.70 -11.02 23.52
CA ASN A 612 -6.33 -10.11 24.59
C ASN A 612 -7.02 -8.72 24.53
N VAL A 613 -8.20 -8.67 23.92
CA VAL A 613 -9.00 -7.45 23.82
C VAL A 613 -9.65 -7.17 25.18
N ARG A 614 -8.93 -6.43 26.02
CA ARG A 614 -9.31 -6.19 27.43
C ARG A 614 -10.53 -5.33 27.59
N GLU A 615 -10.76 -4.47 26.62
CA GLU A 615 -11.91 -3.57 26.51
C GLU A 615 -13.24 -4.31 26.57
N LEU A 616 -13.25 -5.59 26.20
CA LEU A 616 -14.46 -6.43 26.23
C LEU A 616 -14.93 -6.81 27.65
N LYS A 617 -14.15 -6.57 28.71
CA LYS A 617 -14.51 -6.96 30.09
C LYS A 617 -15.54 -6.05 30.72
N ASP A 618 -15.47 -4.76 30.41
CA ASP A 618 -16.30 -3.73 30.97
C ASP A 618 -17.32 -3.21 29.94
N GLU A 619 -18.12 -2.22 30.30
CA GLU A 619 -18.95 -1.51 29.35
C GLU A 619 -18.05 -0.70 28.40
N TYR A 620 -18.27 -0.82 27.10
CA TYR A 620 -17.48 -0.14 26.07
C TYR A 620 -18.35 0.46 24.97
N THR A 621 -17.82 1.46 24.29
CA THR A 621 -18.36 1.95 23.02
C THR A 621 -17.76 1.14 21.88
N LEU A 622 -18.62 0.63 21.01
CA LEU A 622 -18.23 0.01 19.74
C LEU A 622 -18.54 1.00 18.63
N LYS A 623 -17.54 1.35 17.85
CA LYS A 623 -17.66 2.15 16.64
C LYS A 623 -17.21 1.32 15.45
N ILE A 624 -17.93 1.41 14.34
CA ILE A 624 -17.57 0.69 13.10
C ILE A 624 -17.81 1.60 11.92
N ILE A 625 -16.82 1.68 11.04
CA ILE A 625 -16.97 2.21 9.70
C ILE A 625 -17.06 1.04 8.73
N PHE A 626 -18.12 1.01 7.95
CA PHE A 626 -18.26 0.17 6.78
C PHE A 626 -17.91 1.04 5.57
N HIS A 627 -16.62 1.10 5.24
CA HIS A 627 -16.14 1.89 4.13
C HIS A 627 -16.27 1.13 2.82
N TYR A 628 -17.02 1.70 1.88
CA TYR A 628 -17.15 1.17 0.54
C TYR A 628 -16.08 1.78 -0.37
N GLU A 629 -15.10 0.99 -0.78
CA GLU A 629 -14.06 1.39 -1.72
C GLU A 629 -14.55 1.19 -3.15
N LYS A 630 -14.96 2.29 -3.79
CA LYS A 630 -15.58 2.28 -5.13
C LYS A 630 -14.68 1.72 -6.21
N LYS A 631 -13.37 1.94 -6.10
CA LYS A 631 -12.39 1.53 -7.12
C LYS A 631 -12.26 0.02 -7.26
N SER A 632 -12.39 -0.70 -6.16
CA SER A 632 -12.25 -2.15 -6.10
C SER A 632 -13.56 -2.89 -5.81
N ASP A 633 -14.66 -2.18 -5.58
CA ASP A 633 -15.92 -2.74 -5.07
C ASP A 633 -15.77 -3.47 -3.73
N ASN A 634 -14.76 -3.10 -2.93
CA ASN A 634 -14.49 -3.75 -1.66
C ASN A 634 -15.19 -3.05 -0.49
N LEU A 635 -15.53 -3.84 0.51
CA LEU A 635 -15.88 -3.34 1.83
C LEU A 635 -14.66 -3.40 2.74
N VAL A 636 -14.26 -2.26 3.31
CA VAL A 636 -13.34 -2.21 4.44
C VAL A 636 -14.16 -1.96 5.70
N MET A 637 -14.24 -2.94 6.58
CA MET A 637 -14.85 -2.81 7.87
C MET A 637 -13.77 -2.45 8.88
N ASP A 638 -13.83 -1.25 9.44
CA ASP A 638 -12.90 -0.75 10.46
C ASP A 638 -13.66 -0.52 11.76
N ALA A 639 -13.22 -1.15 12.84
CA ALA A 639 -13.87 -1.07 14.15
C ALA A 639 -12.93 -0.52 15.22
N GLU A 640 -13.47 0.33 16.12
CA GLU A 640 -12.84 0.72 17.39
C GLU A 640 -13.66 0.16 18.55
N ILE A 641 -12.97 -0.51 19.46
CA ILE A 641 -13.53 -1.19 20.62
C ILE A 641 -13.00 -0.51 21.88
N GLY A 642 -13.87 0.20 22.57
CA GLY A 642 -13.45 1.09 23.66
C GLY A 642 -12.51 2.17 23.13
N ALA A 643 -11.53 2.61 23.75
CA ALA A 643 -10.57 3.59 23.25
C ALA A 643 -9.13 3.01 23.23
N GLY A 644 -9.01 1.72 23.06
CA GLY A 644 -7.71 1.05 23.19
C GLY A 644 -7.46 -0.11 22.24
N ARG A 645 -8.47 -0.47 21.42
CA ARG A 645 -8.33 -1.59 20.48
C ARG A 645 -9.07 -1.33 19.17
N THR A 646 -8.45 -1.65 18.06
CA THR A 646 -9.04 -1.58 16.72
C THR A 646 -9.04 -2.95 16.04
N PHE A 647 -9.82 -3.05 14.97
CA PHE A 647 -9.92 -4.24 14.13
C PHE A 647 -10.33 -3.81 12.73
N VAL A 648 -9.55 -4.18 11.71
CA VAL A 648 -9.87 -3.86 10.31
C VAL A 648 -9.86 -5.11 9.45
N SER A 649 -10.91 -5.26 8.64
CA SER A 649 -11.09 -6.39 7.72
C SER A 649 -11.50 -5.90 6.34
N ASN A 650 -10.93 -6.47 5.30
CA ASN A 650 -11.27 -6.19 3.91
C ASN A 650 -12.10 -7.34 3.33
N ARG A 651 -13.20 -7.01 2.64
CA ARG A 651 -14.11 -7.95 1.97
C ARG A 651 -14.19 -7.59 0.48
N PRO A 652 -13.51 -8.36 -0.38
CA PRO A 652 -13.59 -8.14 -1.82
C PRO A 652 -15.01 -8.29 -2.37
N ASP A 653 -15.36 -7.45 -3.34
CA ASP A 653 -16.64 -7.45 -4.05
C ASP A 653 -17.88 -7.49 -3.14
N PHE A 654 -17.81 -6.77 -2.00
CA PHE A 654 -18.87 -6.79 -0.99
C PHE A 654 -19.51 -5.43 -0.78
N LYS A 655 -20.84 -5.37 -0.95
CA LYS A 655 -21.66 -4.19 -0.63
C LYS A 655 -22.62 -4.55 0.50
N VAL A 656 -22.61 -3.76 1.56
CA VAL A 656 -23.43 -4.02 2.75
C VAL A 656 -24.90 -3.78 2.47
N GLY A 657 -25.71 -4.82 2.49
CA GLY A 657 -27.19 -4.72 2.32
C GLY A 657 -27.97 -4.79 3.61
N ASN A 658 -27.42 -5.49 4.63
CA ASN A 658 -28.11 -5.67 5.90
C ASN A 658 -27.12 -5.95 7.04
N ILE A 659 -27.40 -5.42 8.22
CA ILE A 659 -26.69 -5.71 9.47
C ILE A 659 -27.71 -6.30 10.46
N LYS A 660 -27.46 -7.53 10.95
CA LYS A 660 -28.25 -8.19 11.96
C LYS A 660 -27.48 -8.31 13.26
N PHE A 661 -28.10 -7.93 14.36
CA PHE A 661 -27.49 -7.97 15.68
C PHE A 661 -27.73 -9.33 16.36
N LEU A 662 -26.67 -9.92 16.91
CA LEU A 662 -26.69 -11.13 17.69
C LEU A 662 -26.19 -10.79 19.10
N THR A 663 -26.96 -11.14 20.13
CA THR A 663 -26.52 -10.95 21.52
C THR A 663 -26.72 -12.19 22.35
N LYS A 664 -25.76 -12.51 23.21
CA LYS A 664 -25.84 -13.52 24.25
C LYS A 664 -25.20 -12.98 25.51
N ASN A 665 -25.94 -12.88 26.61
CA ASN A 665 -25.43 -12.32 27.87
C ASN A 665 -24.74 -10.94 27.66
N ALA A 666 -25.32 -10.10 26.84
CA ALA A 666 -24.87 -8.74 26.58
C ALA A 666 -26.03 -7.85 26.17
N GLU A 667 -25.95 -6.59 26.49
CA GLU A 667 -26.91 -5.57 26.05
C GLU A 667 -26.23 -4.60 25.09
N ILE A 668 -26.93 -4.22 24.02
CA ILE A 668 -26.56 -3.14 23.11
C ILE A 668 -27.56 -2.01 23.28
N THR A 669 -27.01 -0.80 23.53
CA THR A 669 -27.83 0.41 23.73
C THR A 669 -27.28 1.58 22.94
N ASP A 670 -28.11 2.64 22.84
CA ASP A 670 -27.75 3.91 22.23
C ASP A 670 -27.11 3.77 20.83
N LEU A 671 -27.68 2.86 20.02
CA LEU A 671 -27.23 2.64 18.66
C LEU A 671 -27.54 3.84 17.79
N LYS A 672 -26.54 4.32 17.10
CA LYS A 672 -26.64 5.28 15.99
C LYS A 672 -26.06 4.62 14.72
N LEU A 673 -26.80 4.71 13.64
CA LEU A 673 -26.33 4.32 12.30
C LEU A 673 -26.50 5.53 11.39
N CYS A 674 -25.41 5.93 10.74
CA CYS A 674 -25.36 7.11 9.89
C CYS A 674 -24.78 6.77 8.53
N LYS A 675 -25.23 7.50 7.51
CA LYS A 675 -24.62 7.49 6.18
C LYS A 675 -23.44 8.46 6.17
N MET A 676 -22.30 8.03 5.69
CA MET A 676 -21.15 8.90 5.45
C MET A 676 -21.27 9.52 4.06
N GLY A 677 -20.81 10.75 3.91
CA GLY A 677 -20.71 11.39 2.59
C GLY A 677 -19.86 10.59 1.60
N GLU A 678 -20.01 10.91 0.31
CA GLU A 678 -19.15 10.32 -0.74
C GLU A 678 -17.72 10.79 -0.62
#